data_7258eca9d9ae16913fb6a234a67fd1e6
#
_entry.id   7258eca9d9ae16913fb6a234a67fd1e6
#
_cell.length_a   1.000
_cell.length_b   1.000
_cell.length_c   1.000
_cell.angle_alpha   90.00
_cell.angle_beta   90.00
_cell.angle_gamma   90.00
#
_symmetry.space_group_name_H-M   'P 1'
#
loop_
_entity.id
_entity.type
_entity.pdbx_description
1 polymer ?
#
loop_
_entity_poly.entity_id
_entity_poly.type
_entity_poly.pdbx_seq_one_letter_code
_entity_poly.pdbx_strand_id
1 'polypeptide(L)'
;MIRLGGAATEPEETPEVVEHDNPGLEGEARRGFDYERFQTRLESQWFQRKAFLADGADEKAAEQAQLIQDFCREEGVRRLEPMAGALLAETARHLNDGQYSRALAALDLAQSLDPGRPQTHFARSAVYWKAAGRNTEAAGEWFKGLAAAMSHSVRDLSLFRNAALTLVIALAGTLFLFALTMVVRYQLPFRHDVEELALRYADERLARPVGWIALFLPALVWAFVGWIALYWMAVTFRYMRRGERAAAVGLLLACVAALPIYRGSVAVFELTADPIVRTTLASSNGEYDPDRIVRLRKLVDAHPNDGSYRFLLAGLYKNGRFFEEAFEAYKQALELDPALEQSYINIGNIFSVTGQYGEAIAHYQKAIEIAPASVLAYFNLHLAQQESFRFRTAEESLRIARELDSERVTELMSSTDGERFTVVDAQLEVGTLWSAALGGRDGSRGSGGAMVAGLANPVGIGSVAALVACFVLMLVTRRTEPARRCIRCGEAFCDECKRSAEGHEYCTQCLHLYVLGESLAPETKTRKIFEVERHERRTRRMLKLFSWMLPGTAQLSRGKALFGTLLLLGWLAAWVGTFPSLVGQLERLAGVGLRLDLLQATPVPAAWTISAFSILCAIAGVGVWSLGNGWLLRRREI
;
A
#
# COMPACT_ATOMS: atom_id res chain seq x y z
N MET A 1 -79.85 -28.84 -19.83
CA MET A 1 -79.20 -29.17 -21.13
C MET A 1 -78.30 -27.98 -21.47
N ILE A 2 -77.01 -28.07 -21.25
CA ILE A 2 -75.94 -27.46 -22.03
C ILE A 2 -74.66 -28.02 -21.42
N ARG A 3 -73.88 -28.82 -22.17
CA ARG A 3 -72.59 -29.36 -21.87
C ARG A 3 -71.54 -28.22 -22.05
N LEU A 4 -70.69 -28.00 -21.06
CA LEU A 4 -69.47 -27.26 -21.23
C LEU A 4 -68.32 -28.27 -21.25
N GLY A 5 -67.62 -28.29 -22.39
CA GLY A 5 -66.47 -29.14 -22.60
C GLY A 5 -65.24 -28.68 -21.73
N GLY A 6 -64.57 -29.66 -21.13
CA GLY A 6 -63.29 -29.45 -20.49
C GLY A 6 -62.24 -29.28 -21.57
N ALA A 7 -61.49 -28.21 -21.45
CA ALA A 7 -60.21 -28.06 -22.12
C ALA A 7 -59.12 -28.83 -21.32
N ALA A 8 -58.50 -29.80 -21.99
CA ALA A 8 -57.34 -30.47 -21.51
C ALA A 8 -56.17 -29.47 -21.53
N THR A 9 -55.54 -29.26 -20.38
CA THR A 9 -54.26 -28.60 -20.30
C THR A 9 -53.20 -29.54 -20.85
N GLU A 10 -52.56 -29.14 -21.94
CA GLU A 10 -51.33 -29.76 -22.42
C GLU A 10 -50.24 -29.63 -21.34
N PRO A 11 -49.36 -30.62 -21.18
CA PRO A 11 -48.25 -30.53 -20.26
C PRO A 11 -47.22 -29.53 -20.80
N GLU A 12 -46.78 -28.59 -19.94
CA GLU A 12 -45.68 -27.68 -20.17
C GLU A 12 -44.43 -28.50 -20.53
N GLU A 13 -43.99 -28.39 -21.78
CA GLU A 13 -42.72 -28.92 -22.24
C GLU A 13 -41.57 -28.23 -21.46
N THR A 14 -40.86 -28.98 -20.66
CA THR A 14 -39.54 -28.59 -20.13
C THR A 14 -38.64 -28.25 -21.33
N PRO A 15 -37.92 -27.10 -21.32
CA PRO A 15 -37.07 -26.77 -22.44
C PRO A 15 -35.98 -27.86 -22.56
N GLU A 16 -36.02 -28.59 -23.66
CA GLU A 16 -34.95 -29.50 -24.10
C GLU A 16 -33.64 -28.75 -24.13
N VAL A 17 -32.66 -29.23 -23.35
CA VAL A 17 -31.26 -28.81 -23.50
C VAL A 17 -30.83 -29.27 -24.87
N VAL A 18 -30.81 -28.34 -25.82
CA VAL A 18 -30.36 -28.60 -27.19
C VAL A 18 -28.84 -28.88 -27.09
N GLU A 19 -28.52 -30.15 -27.19
CA GLU A 19 -27.16 -30.64 -27.37
C GLU A 19 -26.69 -30.23 -28.76
N HIS A 20 -26.06 -29.06 -28.87
CA HIS A 20 -25.45 -28.59 -30.11
C HIS A 20 -24.04 -29.18 -30.26
N ASP A 21 -23.96 -30.32 -30.94
CA ASP A 21 -22.76 -30.68 -31.70
C ASP A 21 -22.61 -29.61 -32.81
N ASN A 22 -21.69 -28.70 -32.65
CA ASN A 22 -21.51 -27.59 -33.59
C ASN A 22 -20.30 -27.86 -34.51
N PRO A 23 -20.51 -28.39 -35.75
CA PRO A 23 -19.41 -28.69 -36.68
C PRO A 23 -18.68 -27.45 -37.22
N GLY A 24 -19.18 -26.24 -36.95
CA GLY A 24 -18.56 -24.98 -37.40
C GLY A 24 -17.36 -24.54 -36.61
N LEU A 25 -17.26 -24.96 -35.34
CA LEU A 25 -16.06 -24.67 -34.51
C LEU A 25 -14.87 -25.58 -34.84
N GLU A 26 -15.10 -26.70 -35.51
CA GLU A 26 -14.08 -27.68 -35.84
C GLU A 26 -13.06 -27.22 -36.90
N GLY A 27 -13.37 -26.24 -37.73
CA GLY A 27 -12.49 -25.84 -38.86
C GLY A 27 -11.37 -24.87 -38.50
N GLU A 28 -11.65 -23.85 -37.68
CA GLU A 28 -10.67 -22.82 -37.29
C GLU A 28 -10.23 -22.93 -35.82
N ALA A 29 -11.05 -23.53 -34.95
CA ALA A 29 -10.76 -23.76 -33.55
C ALA A 29 -9.67 -24.82 -33.28
N ARG A 30 -9.28 -25.63 -34.27
CA ARG A 30 -8.24 -26.68 -34.14
C ARG A 30 -6.82 -26.16 -33.91
N ARG A 31 -6.61 -24.85 -33.81
CA ARG A 31 -5.35 -24.25 -33.33
C ARG A 31 -5.53 -23.59 -31.98
N GLY A 32 -6.12 -24.32 -31.05
CA GLY A 32 -6.04 -23.96 -29.64
C GLY A 32 -4.58 -23.83 -29.22
N PHE A 33 -4.28 -22.88 -28.34
CA PHE A 33 -2.93 -22.69 -27.81
C PHE A 33 -2.51 -23.96 -27.05
N ASP A 34 -1.60 -24.70 -27.62
CA ASP A 34 -0.99 -25.85 -27.02
C ASP A 34 0.13 -25.38 -26.08
N TYR A 35 -0.17 -25.30 -24.77
CA TYR A 35 0.77 -24.82 -23.77
C TYR A 35 2.05 -25.66 -23.73
N GLU A 36 1.97 -26.98 -23.85
CA GLU A 36 3.13 -27.84 -23.82
C GLU A 36 4.00 -27.61 -25.07
N ARG A 37 3.38 -27.49 -26.22
CA ARG A 37 4.06 -27.15 -27.46
C ARG A 37 4.68 -25.74 -27.42
N PHE A 38 3.94 -24.74 -26.89
CA PHE A 38 4.44 -23.39 -26.71
C PHE A 38 5.65 -23.37 -25.78
N GLN A 39 5.54 -24.00 -24.61
CA GLN A 39 6.62 -24.06 -23.64
C GLN A 39 7.84 -24.78 -24.20
N THR A 40 7.66 -25.94 -24.84
CA THR A 40 8.76 -26.72 -25.42
C THR A 40 9.49 -25.92 -26.51
N ARG A 41 8.75 -25.23 -27.38
CA ARG A 41 9.34 -24.39 -28.44
C ARG A 41 10.06 -23.19 -27.87
N LEU A 42 9.43 -22.52 -26.90
CA LEU A 42 10.01 -21.35 -26.21
C LEU A 42 11.30 -21.74 -25.47
N GLU A 43 11.30 -22.85 -24.74
CA GLU A 43 12.48 -23.37 -24.05
C GLU A 43 13.59 -23.74 -25.03
N SER A 44 13.25 -24.40 -26.13
CA SER A 44 14.23 -24.74 -27.18
C SER A 44 14.92 -23.49 -27.75
N GLN A 45 14.13 -22.46 -28.13
CA GLN A 45 14.68 -21.19 -28.63
C GLN A 45 15.51 -20.44 -27.57
N TRP A 46 15.06 -20.50 -26.31
CA TRP A 46 15.78 -19.91 -25.19
C TRP A 46 17.13 -20.57 -24.95
N PHE A 47 17.19 -21.90 -24.96
CA PHE A 47 18.46 -22.63 -24.79
C PHE A 47 19.38 -22.44 -25.97
N GLN A 48 18.87 -22.39 -27.21
CA GLN A 48 19.67 -22.08 -28.42
C GLN A 48 20.28 -20.68 -28.33
N ARG A 49 19.49 -19.67 -27.92
CA ARG A 49 20.01 -18.32 -27.69
C ARG A 49 21.13 -18.32 -26.64
N LYS A 50 20.98 -19.05 -25.56
CA LYS A 50 22.04 -19.18 -24.53
C LYS A 50 23.30 -19.87 -25.04
N ALA A 51 23.15 -20.90 -25.85
CA ALA A 51 24.28 -21.57 -26.45
C ALA A 51 25.07 -20.62 -27.38
N PHE A 52 24.38 -19.86 -28.23
CA PHE A 52 25.03 -18.87 -29.11
C PHE A 52 25.74 -17.76 -28.31
N LEU A 53 25.20 -17.31 -27.21
CA LEU A 53 25.87 -16.35 -26.32
C LEU A 53 27.13 -16.94 -25.67
N ALA A 54 27.10 -18.23 -25.30
CA ALA A 54 28.26 -18.94 -24.73
C ALA A 54 29.37 -19.09 -25.75
N ASP A 55 29.00 -19.34 -27.00
CA ASP A 55 29.95 -19.49 -28.15
C ASP A 55 30.44 -18.12 -28.70
N GLY A 56 29.95 -17.00 -28.14
CA GLY A 56 30.30 -15.67 -28.63
C GLY A 56 29.64 -15.26 -29.96
N ALA A 57 28.64 -16.00 -30.42
CA ALA A 57 27.89 -15.75 -31.65
C ALA A 57 26.73 -14.79 -31.43
N ASP A 58 27.03 -13.52 -31.12
CA ASP A 58 26.05 -12.51 -30.68
C ASP A 58 24.96 -12.22 -31.72
N GLU A 59 25.31 -12.25 -33.02
CA GLU A 59 24.34 -12.06 -34.12
C GLU A 59 23.28 -13.18 -34.14
N LYS A 60 23.71 -14.44 -34.01
CA LYS A 60 22.80 -15.59 -33.97
C LYS A 60 21.93 -15.57 -32.67
N ALA A 61 22.49 -15.11 -31.58
CA ALA A 61 21.73 -14.94 -30.34
C ALA A 61 20.67 -13.84 -30.47
N ALA A 62 20.94 -12.76 -31.19
CA ALA A 62 19.97 -11.70 -31.49
C ALA A 62 18.87 -12.20 -32.46
N GLU A 63 19.21 -13.00 -33.47
CA GLU A 63 18.23 -13.65 -34.34
C GLU A 63 17.27 -14.56 -33.55
N GLN A 64 17.81 -15.38 -32.64
CA GLN A 64 16.96 -16.20 -31.74
C GLN A 64 16.09 -15.36 -30.79
N ALA A 65 16.58 -14.21 -30.32
CA ALA A 65 15.78 -13.31 -29.52
C ALA A 65 14.58 -12.74 -30.32
N GLN A 66 14.81 -12.44 -31.60
CA GLN A 66 13.77 -11.97 -32.50
C GLN A 66 12.71 -13.06 -32.77
N LEU A 67 13.17 -14.31 -33.00
CA LEU A 67 12.27 -15.45 -33.16
C LEU A 67 11.40 -15.70 -31.91
N ILE A 68 11.96 -15.52 -30.73
CA ILE A 68 11.17 -15.58 -29.45
C ILE A 68 10.10 -14.48 -29.42
N GLN A 69 10.46 -13.24 -29.81
CA GLN A 69 9.51 -12.13 -29.81
C GLN A 69 8.38 -12.35 -30.83
N ASP A 70 8.73 -12.77 -32.05
CA ASP A 70 7.77 -13.03 -33.13
C ASP A 70 6.85 -14.20 -32.75
N PHE A 71 7.42 -15.27 -32.20
CA PHE A 71 6.65 -16.42 -31.71
C PHE A 71 5.67 -16.03 -30.60
N CYS A 72 6.10 -15.25 -29.60
CA CYS A 72 5.20 -14.76 -28.56
C CYS A 72 4.08 -13.87 -29.14
N ARG A 73 4.39 -13.05 -30.16
CA ARG A 73 3.42 -12.18 -30.83
C ARG A 73 2.42 -12.98 -31.66
N GLU A 74 2.88 -13.99 -32.40
CA GLU A 74 2.03 -14.90 -33.18
C GLU A 74 1.05 -15.67 -32.29
N GLU A 75 1.54 -16.13 -31.13
CA GLU A 75 0.73 -16.87 -30.16
C GLU A 75 -0.09 -15.94 -29.22
N GLY A 76 -0.03 -14.63 -29.43
CA GLY A 76 -0.79 -13.66 -28.63
C GLY A 76 -0.33 -13.48 -27.18
N VAL A 77 0.87 -13.99 -26.85
CA VAL A 77 1.45 -13.89 -25.50
C VAL A 77 2.07 -12.51 -25.30
N ARG A 78 1.42 -11.66 -24.53
CA ARG A 78 1.84 -10.26 -24.30
C ARG A 78 2.81 -10.10 -23.15
N ARG A 79 2.86 -11.06 -22.21
CA ARG A 79 3.71 -11.00 -21.02
C ARG A 79 4.27 -12.36 -20.63
N LEU A 80 5.58 -12.40 -20.42
CA LEU A 80 6.33 -13.54 -19.88
C LEU A 80 7.21 -13.08 -18.70
N GLU A 81 6.58 -12.81 -17.55
CA GLU A 81 7.25 -12.31 -16.35
C GLU A 81 8.45 -13.16 -15.90
N PRO A 82 8.39 -14.51 -15.89
CA PRO A 82 9.51 -15.34 -15.46
C PRO A 82 10.74 -15.16 -16.37
N MET A 83 10.51 -15.09 -17.68
CA MET A 83 11.58 -14.93 -18.66
C MET A 83 12.20 -13.53 -18.63
N ALA A 84 11.38 -12.49 -18.49
CA ALA A 84 11.86 -11.13 -18.28
C ALA A 84 12.71 -11.03 -17.00
N GLY A 85 12.33 -11.73 -15.92
CA GLY A 85 13.11 -11.85 -14.69
C GLY A 85 14.47 -12.53 -14.90
N ALA A 86 14.51 -13.62 -15.68
CA ALA A 86 15.75 -14.32 -16.03
C ALA A 86 16.70 -13.44 -16.87
N LEU A 87 16.15 -12.63 -17.78
CA LEU A 87 16.91 -11.67 -18.58
C LEU A 87 17.49 -10.52 -17.75
N LEU A 88 16.78 -10.05 -16.73
CA LEU A 88 17.33 -9.08 -15.78
C LEU A 88 18.52 -9.65 -15.00
N ALA A 89 18.44 -10.92 -14.58
CA ALA A 89 19.56 -11.59 -13.94
C ALA A 89 20.77 -11.80 -14.90
N GLU A 90 20.49 -12.06 -16.17
CA GLU A 90 21.50 -12.13 -17.23
C GLU A 90 22.14 -10.75 -17.47
N THR A 91 21.33 -9.70 -17.56
CA THR A 91 21.81 -8.30 -17.64
C THR A 91 22.76 -7.94 -16.50
N ALA A 92 22.44 -8.34 -15.27
CA ALA A 92 23.29 -8.05 -14.12
C ALA A 92 24.68 -8.72 -14.25
N ARG A 93 24.75 -9.94 -14.78
CA ARG A 93 26.02 -10.63 -15.05
C ARG A 93 26.82 -9.92 -16.13
N HIS A 94 26.23 -9.64 -17.30
CA HIS A 94 26.88 -8.91 -18.37
C HIS A 94 27.37 -7.51 -17.95
N LEU A 95 26.60 -6.83 -17.08
CA LEU A 95 26.98 -5.53 -16.53
C LEU A 95 28.21 -5.62 -15.61
N ASN A 96 28.32 -6.69 -14.80
CA ASN A 96 29.47 -6.93 -13.95
C ASN A 96 30.72 -7.32 -14.77
N ASP A 97 30.53 -8.02 -15.88
CA ASP A 97 31.60 -8.44 -16.80
C ASP A 97 31.99 -7.32 -17.78
N GLY A 98 31.37 -6.14 -17.72
CA GLY A 98 31.66 -5.01 -18.61
C GLY A 98 31.12 -5.18 -20.05
N GLN A 99 30.26 -6.16 -20.29
CA GLN A 99 29.68 -6.47 -21.58
C GLN A 99 28.39 -5.66 -21.84
N TYR A 100 28.53 -4.34 -22.01
CA TYR A 100 27.39 -3.41 -22.07
C TYR A 100 26.45 -3.67 -23.25
N SER A 101 26.97 -4.08 -24.43
CA SER A 101 26.15 -4.40 -25.61
C SER A 101 25.24 -5.61 -25.37
N ARG A 102 25.78 -6.67 -24.77
CA ARG A 102 24.99 -7.86 -24.39
C ARG A 102 23.98 -7.56 -23.31
N ALA A 103 24.34 -6.72 -22.34
CA ALA A 103 23.42 -6.27 -21.29
C ALA A 103 22.22 -5.50 -21.88
N LEU A 104 22.45 -4.61 -22.87
CA LEU A 104 21.38 -3.89 -23.55
C LEU A 104 20.49 -4.82 -24.37
N ALA A 105 21.09 -5.76 -25.13
CA ALA A 105 20.33 -6.73 -25.92
C ALA A 105 19.42 -7.62 -25.03
N ALA A 106 19.90 -8.04 -23.86
CA ALA A 106 19.09 -8.77 -22.90
C ALA A 106 17.93 -7.91 -22.35
N LEU A 107 18.17 -6.60 -22.14
CA LEU A 107 17.13 -5.67 -21.69
C LEU A 107 16.09 -5.36 -22.77
N ASP A 108 16.49 -5.30 -24.04
CA ASP A 108 15.57 -5.09 -25.16
C ASP A 108 14.60 -6.28 -25.29
N LEU A 109 15.13 -7.51 -25.16
CA LEU A 109 14.29 -8.70 -25.10
C LEU A 109 13.40 -8.71 -23.83
N ALA A 110 13.94 -8.36 -22.66
CA ALA A 110 13.15 -8.29 -21.43
C ALA A 110 12.00 -7.28 -21.54
N GLN A 111 12.24 -6.13 -22.17
CA GLN A 111 11.24 -5.10 -22.41
C GLN A 111 10.14 -5.56 -23.37
N SER A 112 10.48 -6.33 -24.40
CA SER A 112 9.49 -6.87 -25.34
C SER A 112 8.62 -7.95 -24.71
N LEU A 113 9.19 -8.74 -23.78
CA LEU A 113 8.47 -9.81 -23.07
C LEU A 113 7.67 -9.30 -21.86
N ASP A 114 8.01 -8.15 -21.29
CA ASP A 114 7.25 -7.50 -20.20
C ASP A 114 7.41 -5.97 -20.27
N PRO A 115 6.64 -5.28 -21.13
CA PRO A 115 6.80 -3.85 -21.42
C PRO A 115 6.55 -2.92 -20.22
N GLY A 116 5.78 -3.36 -19.25
CA GLY A 116 5.39 -2.56 -18.09
C GLY A 116 6.32 -2.68 -16.87
N ARG A 117 7.41 -3.45 -16.98
CA ARG A 117 8.26 -3.78 -15.83
C ARG A 117 9.22 -2.64 -15.46
N PRO A 118 9.08 -2.00 -14.28
CA PRO A 118 9.94 -0.87 -13.89
C PRO A 118 11.42 -1.23 -13.79
N GLN A 119 11.73 -2.47 -13.37
CA GLN A 119 13.09 -2.96 -13.18
C GLN A 119 13.92 -2.96 -14.48
N THR A 120 13.28 -3.12 -15.65
CA THR A 120 13.92 -3.07 -16.95
C THR A 120 14.51 -1.67 -17.22
N HIS A 121 13.75 -0.62 -16.91
CA HIS A 121 14.22 0.77 -17.03
C HIS A 121 15.35 1.11 -16.05
N PHE A 122 15.23 0.67 -14.78
CA PHE A 122 16.30 0.89 -13.79
C PHE A 122 17.59 0.14 -14.17
N ALA A 123 17.47 -1.09 -14.67
CA ALA A 123 18.61 -1.86 -15.15
C ALA A 123 19.27 -1.17 -16.36
N ARG A 124 18.48 -0.66 -17.30
CA ARG A 124 18.97 0.08 -18.47
C ARG A 124 19.69 1.38 -18.06
N SER A 125 19.12 2.10 -17.10
CA SER A 125 19.77 3.25 -16.49
C SER A 125 21.13 2.90 -15.88
N ALA A 126 21.23 1.78 -15.15
CA ALA A 126 22.49 1.33 -14.56
C ALA A 126 23.55 0.96 -15.63
N VAL A 127 23.13 0.36 -16.75
CA VAL A 127 24.02 0.07 -17.88
C VAL A 127 24.55 1.38 -18.49
N TYR A 128 23.69 2.36 -18.77
CA TYR A 128 24.10 3.66 -19.33
C TYR A 128 24.98 4.46 -18.36
N TRP A 129 24.72 4.37 -17.03
CA TRP A 129 25.55 5.03 -16.04
C TRP A 129 26.97 4.49 -15.99
N LYS A 130 27.16 3.16 -16.13
CA LYS A 130 28.47 2.51 -16.17
C LYS A 130 29.16 2.68 -17.52
N ALA A 131 28.40 2.83 -18.62
CA ALA A 131 28.94 3.10 -19.93
C ALA A 131 29.39 4.56 -20.04
N ALA A 132 30.67 4.81 -20.24
CA ALA A 132 31.26 6.16 -20.25
C ALA A 132 30.49 7.12 -21.19
N GLY A 133 30.06 8.27 -20.65
CA GLY A 133 29.46 9.38 -21.40
C GLY A 133 27.95 9.36 -21.63
N ARG A 134 27.20 8.36 -21.12
CA ARG A 134 25.75 8.24 -21.36
C ARG A 134 24.87 8.64 -20.15
N ASN A 135 25.29 9.64 -19.39
CA ASN A 135 24.61 10.06 -18.15
C ASN A 135 23.21 10.64 -18.38
N THR A 136 22.96 11.31 -19.49
CA THR A 136 21.65 11.87 -19.85
C THR A 136 20.63 10.78 -20.15
N GLU A 137 21.04 9.75 -20.90
CA GLU A 137 20.22 8.58 -21.20
C GLU A 137 19.94 7.77 -19.93
N ALA A 138 20.95 7.62 -19.07
CA ALA A 138 20.80 6.98 -17.77
C ALA A 138 19.74 7.68 -16.91
N ALA A 139 19.78 9.01 -16.83
CA ALA A 139 18.78 9.80 -16.11
C ALA A 139 17.38 9.64 -16.74
N GLY A 140 17.28 9.69 -18.08
CA GLY A 140 16.03 9.52 -18.80
C GLY A 140 15.36 8.16 -18.51
N GLU A 141 16.12 7.08 -18.58
CA GLU A 141 15.63 5.74 -18.27
C GLU A 141 15.25 5.59 -16.78
N TRP A 142 16.00 6.22 -15.88
CA TRP A 142 15.66 6.22 -14.46
C TRP A 142 14.30 6.87 -14.18
N PHE A 143 14.00 8.02 -14.83
CA PHE A 143 12.70 8.67 -14.69
C PHE A 143 11.56 7.85 -15.31
N LYS A 144 11.79 7.16 -16.45
CA LYS A 144 10.82 6.22 -17.02
C LYS A 144 10.54 5.06 -16.06
N GLY A 145 11.59 4.49 -15.47
CA GLY A 145 11.45 3.45 -14.44
C GLY A 145 10.66 3.92 -13.22
N LEU A 146 10.86 5.17 -12.78
CA LEU A 146 10.11 5.77 -11.69
C LEU A 146 8.62 5.92 -12.04
N ALA A 147 8.30 6.42 -13.24
CA ALA A 147 6.92 6.57 -13.70
C ALA A 147 6.22 5.21 -13.81
N ALA A 148 6.90 4.20 -14.38
CA ALA A 148 6.39 2.84 -14.46
C ALA A 148 6.18 2.22 -13.06
N ALA A 149 7.10 2.42 -12.12
CA ALA A 149 6.97 1.95 -10.75
C ALA A 149 5.81 2.61 -10.00
N MET A 150 5.59 3.91 -10.22
CA MET A 150 4.44 4.61 -9.64
C MET A 150 3.12 4.07 -10.17
N SER A 151 2.99 3.91 -11.48
CA SER A 151 1.77 3.38 -12.11
C SER A 151 1.48 1.94 -11.66
N HIS A 152 2.51 1.12 -11.52
CA HIS A 152 2.40 -0.25 -11.00
C HIS A 152 1.96 -0.25 -9.53
N SER A 153 2.64 0.53 -8.68
CA SER A 153 2.33 0.62 -7.24
C SER A 153 0.94 1.17 -6.95
N VAL A 154 0.41 2.06 -7.79
CA VAL A 154 -0.96 2.56 -7.67
C VAL A 154 -1.97 1.48 -8.07
N ARG A 155 -1.72 0.76 -9.17
CA ARG A 155 -2.58 -0.35 -9.62
C ARG A 155 -2.66 -1.47 -8.58
N ASP A 156 -1.53 -1.84 -7.98
CA ASP A 156 -1.47 -2.93 -6.99
C ASP A 156 -1.86 -2.48 -5.57
N LEU A 157 -2.23 -1.21 -5.37
CA LEU A 157 -2.51 -0.60 -4.06
C LEU A 157 -1.35 -0.76 -3.04
N SER A 158 -0.19 -1.24 -3.47
CA SER A 158 0.99 -1.42 -2.61
C SER A 158 1.50 -0.09 -2.04
N LEU A 159 1.30 1.00 -2.77
CA LEU A 159 1.62 2.36 -2.31
C LEU A 159 0.83 2.70 -1.02
N PHE A 160 -0.47 2.42 -1.01
CA PHE A 160 -1.34 2.72 0.14
C PHE A 160 -0.99 1.86 1.36
N ARG A 161 -0.73 0.57 1.15
CA ARG A 161 -0.27 -0.34 2.21
C ARG A 161 1.06 0.13 2.81
N ASN A 162 2.03 0.47 1.97
CA ASN A 162 3.34 0.92 2.41
C ASN A 162 3.26 2.26 3.13
N ALA A 163 2.42 3.19 2.65
CA ALA A 163 2.17 4.46 3.32
C ALA A 163 1.50 4.26 4.69
N ALA A 164 0.51 3.37 4.79
CA ALA A 164 -0.14 3.07 6.06
C ALA A 164 0.82 2.43 7.07
N LEU A 165 1.65 1.48 6.64
CA LEU A 165 2.68 0.87 7.50
C LEU A 165 3.73 1.88 7.96
N THR A 166 4.22 2.70 7.02
CA THR A 166 5.16 3.79 7.32
C THR A 166 4.57 4.75 8.35
N LEU A 167 3.29 5.10 8.22
CA LEU A 167 2.58 5.96 9.17
C LEU A 167 2.51 5.33 10.57
N VAL A 168 2.17 4.04 10.69
CA VAL A 168 2.12 3.34 11.99
C VAL A 168 3.48 3.37 12.68
N ILE A 169 4.55 3.02 11.97
CA ILE A 169 5.91 3.01 12.53
C ILE A 169 6.37 4.43 12.90
N ALA A 170 6.11 5.40 12.02
CA ALA A 170 6.45 6.79 12.28
C ALA A 170 5.69 7.37 13.48
N LEU A 171 4.41 7.04 13.65
CA LEU A 171 3.63 7.44 14.82
C LEU A 171 4.18 6.83 16.11
N ALA A 172 4.50 5.54 16.12
CA ALA A 172 5.10 4.88 17.26
C ALA A 172 6.48 5.49 17.64
N GLY A 173 7.32 5.73 16.65
CA GLY A 173 8.61 6.42 16.85
C GLY A 173 8.43 7.87 17.33
N THR A 174 7.45 8.60 16.76
CA THR A 174 7.13 9.97 17.19
C THR A 174 6.63 9.99 18.64
N LEU A 175 5.77 9.04 19.02
CA LEU A 175 5.29 8.90 20.41
C LEU A 175 6.46 8.69 21.37
N PHE A 176 7.37 7.81 21.03
CA PHE A 176 8.57 7.55 21.84
C PHE A 176 9.47 8.78 21.97
N LEU A 177 9.82 9.44 20.86
CA LEU A 177 10.68 10.61 20.85
C LEU A 177 10.02 11.84 21.50
N PHE A 178 8.70 11.98 21.33
CA PHE A 178 7.94 12.99 22.05
C PHE A 178 7.98 12.75 23.55
N ALA A 179 7.67 11.52 24.00
CA ALA A 179 7.73 11.15 25.41
C ALA A 179 9.12 11.35 26.01
N LEU A 180 10.18 10.92 25.29
CA LEU A 180 11.57 11.15 25.68
C LEU A 180 11.89 12.64 25.81
N THR A 181 11.44 13.47 24.86
CA THR A 181 11.62 14.93 24.91
C THR A 181 10.92 15.52 26.13
N MET A 182 9.72 15.05 26.45
CA MET A 182 8.98 15.49 27.65
C MET A 182 9.67 15.04 28.92
N VAL A 183 10.19 13.81 29.00
CA VAL A 183 11.00 13.34 30.12
C VAL A 183 12.24 14.21 30.32
N VAL A 184 13.02 14.43 29.28
CA VAL A 184 14.24 15.29 29.37
C VAL A 184 13.89 16.69 29.86
N ARG A 185 12.73 17.22 29.47
CA ARG A 185 12.27 18.54 29.87
C ARG A 185 11.76 18.58 31.30
N TYR A 186 10.98 17.58 31.71
CA TYR A 186 10.22 17.59 32.98
C TYR A 186 10.78 16.66 34.06
N GLN A 187 11.90 15.95 33.84
CA GLN A 187 12.52 15.08 34.82
C GLN A 187 12.85 15.78 36.16
N LEU A 188 13.30 17.03 36.12
CA LEU A 188 13.65 17.76 37.32
C LEU A 188 12.43 18.09 38.19
N PRO A 189 11.36 18.71 37.66
CA PRO A 189 10.12 18.88 38.42
C PRO A 189 9.53 17.57 38.94
N PHE A 190 9.51 16.54 38.08
CA PHE A 190 8.98 15.21 38.47
C PHE A 190 9.77 14.62 39.65
N ARG A 191 11.11 14.62 39.54
CA ARG A 191 11.97 14.11 40.62
C ARG A 191 11.79 14.91 41.89
N HIS A 192 11.71 16.23 41.81
CA HIS A 192 11.47 17.11 42.96
C HIS A 192 10.17 16.70 43.70
N ASP A 193 9.07 16.54 43.00
CA ASP A 193 7.79 16.15 43.63
C ASP A 193 7.85 14.73 44.23
N VAL A 194 8.55 13.79 43.54
CA VAL A 194 8.73 12.42 44.06
C VAL A 194 9.67 12.38 45.25
N GLU A 195 10.74 13.15 45.24
CA GLU A 195 11.67 13.28 46.37
C GLU A 195 10.97 13.91 47.60
N GLU A 196 10.20 14.96 47.37
CA GLU A 196 9.41 15.60 48.44
C GLU A 196 8.39 14.66 49.08
N LEU A 197 7.69 13.86 48.21
CA LEU A 197 6.80 12.83 48.73
C LEU A 197 7.54 11.75 49.50
N ALA A 198 8.72 11.32 49.03
CA ALA A 198 9.54 10.30 49.68
C ALA A 198 10.05 10.77 51.04
N LEU A 199 10.42 12.05 51.17
CA LEU A 199 10.93 12.67 52.42
C LEU A 199 9.86 12.65 53.56
N ARG A 200 8.56 12.45 53.23
CA ARG A 200 7.52 12.28 54.26
C ARG A 200 7.61 10.92 54.97
N TYR A 201 8.28 9.94 54.35
CA TYR A 201 8.33 8.54 54.80
C TYR A 201 9.73 7.97 54.97
N ALA A 202 10.78 8.67 54.47
CA ALA A 202 12.16 8.18 54.47
C ALA A 202 13.19 9.31 54.65
N ASP A 203 14.40 8.95 55.07
CA ASP A 203 15.50 9.87 55.15
C ASP A 203 15.98 10.40 53.78
N GLU A 204 16.61 11.57 53.79
CA GLU A 204 17.09 12.25 52.58
C GLU A 204 17.99 11.35 51.71
N ARG A 205 18.81 10.46 52.29
CA ARG A 205 19.67 9.53 51.59
C ARG A 205 18.89 8.51 50.76
N LEU A 206 17.74 8.06 51.22
CA LEU A 206 16.85 7.12 50.57
C LEU A 206 15.87 7.81 49.61
N ALA A 207 15.46 9.04 49.89
CA ALA A 207 14.51 9.79 49.07
C ALA A 207 15.10 10.22 47.71
N ARG A 208 16.40 10.60 47.65
CA ARG A 208 17.04 11.06 46.39
C ARG A 208 17.03 10.04 45.23
N PRO A 209 17.34 8.74 45.41
CA PRO A 209 17.29 7.77 44.31
C PRO A 209 15.88 7.41 43.86
N VAL A 210 14.85 7.59 44.71
CA VAL A 210 13.46 7.21 44.41
C VAL A 210 12.95 7.91 43.15
N GLY A 211 13.27 9.18 42.96
CA GLY A 211 12.88 9.94 41.77
C GLY A 211 13.44 9.34 40.44
N TRP A 212 14.65 8.82 40.48
CA TRP A 212 15.25 8.12 39.33
C TRP A 212 14.65 6.74 39.14
N ILE A 213 14.45 5.97 40.22
CA ILE A 213 13.84 4.65 40.18
C ILE A 213 12.41 4.79 39.59
N ALA A 214 11.63 5.75 40.06
CA ALA A 214 10.27 6.00 39.54
C ALA A 214 10.30 6.34 38.03
N LEU A 215 11.29 7.09 37.56
CA LEU A 215 11.39 7.46 36.14
C LEU A 215 11.71 6.27 35.23
N PHE A 216 12.55 5.33 35.69
CA PHE A 216 12.97 4.16 34.92
C PHE A 216 12.23 2.87 35.28
N LEU A 217 11.28 2.92 36.22
CA LEU A 217 10.48 1.77 36.67
C LEU A 217 9.91 0.91 35.52
N PRO A 218 9.32 1.49 34.44
CA PRO A 218 8.75 0.66 33.37
C PRO A 218 9.81 -0.12 32.59
N ALA A 219 11.03 0.41 32.48
CA ALA A 219 12.13 -0.31 31.83
C ALA A 219 12.63 -1.51 32.66
N LEU A 220 12.47 -1.45 34.00
CA LEU A 220 12.81 -2.55 34.91
C LEU A 220 11.75 -3.67 34.90
N VAL A 221 10.48 -3.33 34.64
CA VAL A 221 9.36 -4.28 34.64
C VAL A 221 9.20 -4.92 33.26
N TRP A 222 9.25 -4.13 32.21
CA TRP A 222 9.08 -4.59 30.85
C TRP A 222 9.77 -3.66 29.85
N ALA A 223 10.80 -4.16 29.18
CA ALA A 223 11.63 -3.39 28.25
C ALA A 223 10.97 -3.06 26.90
N PHE A 224 9.65 -3.18 26.75
CA PHE A 224 8.94 -2.83 25.53
C PHE A 224 8.85 -1.31 25.35
N VAL A 225 9.45 -0.81 24.26
CA VAL A 225 9.61 0.64 23.98
C VAL A 225 8.27 1.41 23.99
N GLY A 226 7.20 0.82 23.48
CA GLY A 226 5.87 1.43 23.48
C GLY A 226 5.33 1.65 24.89
N TRP A 227 5.51 0.67 25.77
CA TRP A 227 5.10 0.78 27.18
C TRP A 227 5.86 1.86 27.94
N ILE A 228 7.17 1.92 27.71
CA ILE A 228 8.02 2.98 28.30
C ILE A 228 7.53 4.37 27.87
N ALA A 229 7.24 4.54 26.56
CA ALA A 229 6.73 5.80 26.04
C ALA A 229 5.39 6.21 26.67
N LEU A 230 4.45 5.27 26.81
CA LEU A 230 3.13 5.51 27.41
C LEU A 230 3.25 5.89 28.89
N TYR A 231 4.09 5.19 29.63
CA TYR A 231 4.37 5.53 31.02
C TYR A 231 4.99 6.92 31.17
N TRP A 232 6.02 7.23 30.38
CA TRP A 232 6.65 8.54 30.39
C TRP A 232 5.67 9.65 30.02
N MET A 233 4.79 9.39 29.08
CA MET A 233 3.72 10.32 28.72
C MET A 233 2.80 10.55 29.92
N ALA A 234 2.35 9.50 30.59
CA ALA A 234 1.44 9.59 31.74
C ALA A 234 2.06 10.39 32.90
N VAL A 235 3.31 10.06 33.32
CA VAL A 235 3.94 10.74 34.46
C VAL A 235 4.35 12.19 34.17
N THR A 236 4.67 12.52 32.91
CA THR A 236 5.02 13.90 32.52
C THR A 236 3.81 14.76 32.17
N PHE A 237 2.64 14.17 31.92
CA PHE A 237 1.43 14.87 31.46
C PHE A 237 1.01 16.00 32.39
N ARG A 238 1.16 15.80 33.70
CA ARG A 238 0.85 16.81 34.73
C ARG A 238 1.67 18.10 34.56
N TYR A 239 2.94 17.98 34.15
CA TYR A 239 3.89 19.09 34.02
C TYR A 239 3.80 19.79 32.65
N MET A 240 3.13 19.18 31.67
CA MET A 240 3.01 19.68 30.30
C MET A 240 2.15 20.95 30.23
N ARG A 241 2.56 21.87 29.34
CA ARG A 241 1.77 23.04 28.94
C ARG A 241 0.54 22.63 28.12
N ARG A 242 -0.46 23.51 28.01
CA ARG A 242 -1.72 23.21 27.28
C ARG A 242 -1.47 22.69 25.85
N GLY A 243 -0.58 23.34 25.08
CA GLY A 243 -0.25 22.91 23.72
C GLY A 243 0.47 21.55 23.65
N GLU A 244 1.29 21.21 24.67
CA GLU A 244 1.96 19.91 24.77
C GLU A 244 0.97 18.81 25.14
N ARG A 245 0.02 19.09 26.03
CA ARG A 245 -1.09 18.16 26.36
C ARG A 245 -1.95 17.87 25.12
N ALA A 246 -2.30 18.92 24.36
CA ALA A 246 -3.06 18.76 23.12
C ALA A 246 -2.30 17.90 22.10
N ALA A 247 -0.99 18.13 21.92
CA ALA A 247 -0.14 17.32 21.05
C ALA A 247 -0.05 15.86 21.54
N ALA A 248 0.10 15.64 22.85
CA ALA A 248 0.15 14.31 23.44
C ALA A 248 -1.14 13.52 23.19
N VAL A 249 -2.30 14.13 23.48
CA VAL A 249 -3.62 13.52 23.24
C VAL A 249 -3.83 13.25 21.76
N GLY A 250 -3.55 14.22 20.89
CA GLY A 250 -3.68 14.06 19.45
C GLY A 250 -2.81 12.93 18.89
N LEU A 251 -1.57 12.80 19.40
CA LEU A 251 -0.66 11.73 19.01
C LEU A 251 -1.14 10.35 19.46
N LEU A 252 -1.67 10.24 20.71
CA LEU A 252 -2.24 9.00 21.20
C LEU A 252 -3.49 8.60 20.40
N LEU A 253 -4.38 9.54 20.10
CA LEU A 253 -5.54 9.29 19.22
C LEU A 253 -5.12 8.85 17.83
N ALA A 254 -4.08 9.48 17.24
CA ALA A 254 -3.53 9.08 15.96
C ALA A 254 -2.96 7.66 15.98
N CYS A 255 -2.26 7.26 17.06
CA CYS A 255 -1.77 5.88 17.23
C CYS A 255 -2.92 4.86 17.32
N VAL A 256 -4.01 5.19 18.04
CA VAL A 256 -5.20 4.33 18.12
C VAL A 256 -5.87 4.18 16.75
N ALA A 257 -6.00 5.28 15.99
CA ALA A 257 -6.63 5.29 14.68
C ALA A 257 -5.76 4.63 13.58
N ALA A 258 -4.43 4.69 13.71
CA ALA A 258 -3.52 4.20 12.69
C ALA A 258 -3.56 2.66 12.52
N LEU A 259 -3.78 1.90 13.59
CA LEU A 259 -3.81 0.44 13.54
C LEU A 259 -4.99 -0.12 12.71
N PRO A 260 -6.24 0.30 12.94
CA PRO A 260 -7.35 -0.13 12.09
C PRO A 260 -7.22 0.35 10.64
N ILE A 261 -6.68 1.55 10.40
CA ILE A 261 -6.39 2.05 9.05
C ILE A 261 -5.39 1.14 8.35
N TYR A 262 -4.31 0.76 9.02
CA TYR A 262 -3.31 -0.16 8.48
C TYR A 262 -3.92 -1.54 8.17
N ARG A 263 -4.68 -2.12 9.10
CA ARG A 263 -5.35 -3.41 8.88
C ARG A 263 -6.36 -3.35 7.73
N GLY A 264 -7.11 -2.26 7.63
CA GLY A 264 -7.98 -2.02 6.48
C GLY A 264 -7.19 -1.96 5.17
N SER A 265 -6.05 -1.28 5.15
CA SER A 265 -5.18 -1.21 3.96
C SER A 265 -4.58 -2.56 3.58
N VAL A 266 -4.22 -3.41 4.56
CA VAL A 266 -3.75 -4.79 4.32
C VAL A 266 -4.89 -5.65 3.77
N ALA A 267 -6.09 -5.57 4.37
CA ALA A 267 -7.25 -6.30 3.87
C ALA A 267 -7.56 -5.92 2.42
N VAL A 268 -7.61 -4.62 2.10
CA VAL A 268 -7.79 -4.16 0.71
C VAL A 268 -6.67 -4.65 -0.20
N PHE A 269 -5.43 -4.66 0.26
CA PHE A 269 -4.31 -5.20 -0.53
C PHE A 269 -4.42 -6.72 -0.74
N GLU A 270 -4.79 -7.48 0.29
CA GLU A 270 -5.03 -8.92 0.18
C GLU A 270 -6.16 -9.25 -0.80
N LEU A 271 -7.18 -8.36 -0.90
CA LEU A 271 -8.25 -8.46 -1.90
C LEU A 271 -7.71 -8.32 -3.33
N THR A 272 -6.85 -7.34 -3.57
CA THR A 272 -6.21 -7.17 -4.90
C THR A 272 -5.20 -8.25 -5.20
N ALA A 273 -4.70 -8.97 -4.19
CA ALA A 273 -3.87 -10.14 -4.33
C ALA A 273 -4.68 -11.43 -4.55
N ASP A 274 -6.01 -11.39 -4.32
CA ASP A 274 -6.90 -12.53 -4.57
C ASP A 274 -6.81 -12.93 -6.05
N PRO A 275 -6.66 -14.22 -6.35
CA PRO A 275 -6.57 -14.71 -7.72
C PRO A 275 -7.76 -14.30 -8.59
N ILE A 276 -8.98 -14.23 -8.02
CA ILE A 276 -10.19 -13.79 -8.75
C ILE A 276 -10.05 -12.33 -9.17
N VAL A 277 -9.77 -11.43 -8.22
CA VAL A 277 -9.65 -9.99 -8.49
C VAL A 277 -8.52 -9.71 -9.48
N ARG A 278 -7.36 -10.33 -9.30
CA ARG A 278 -6.21 -10.17 -10.22
C ARG A 278 -6.50 -10.71 -11.61
N THR A 279 -7.21 -11.83 -11.72
CA THR A 279 -7.54 -12.42 -13.01
C THR A 279 -8.62 -11.61 -13.72
N THR A 280 -9.61 -11.10 -12.98
CA THR A 280 -10.63 -10.21 -13.56
C THR A 280 -10.00 -8.92 -14.10
N LEU A 281 -9.14 -8.27 -13.32
CA LEU A 281 -8.42 -7.06 -13.76
C LEU A 281 -7.50 -7.32 -14.95
N ALA A 282 -6.90 -8.48 -15.05
CA ALA A 282 -6.04 -8.84 -16.18
C ALA A 282 -6.86 -9.26 -17.42
N SER A 283 -7.98 -9.95 -17.21
CA SER A 283 -8.92 -10.31 -18.28
C SER A 283 -9.53 -9.07 -18.93
N SER A 284 -9.84 -8.03 -18.13
CA SER A 284 -10.33 -6.75 -18.65
C SER A 284 -9.35 -6.03 -19.56
N ASN A 285 -8.05 -6.26 -19.37
CA ASN A 285 -7.00 -5.68 -20.20
C ASN A 285 -6.65 -6.53 -21.43
N GLY A 286 -7.35 -7.64 -21.68
CA GLY A 286 -7.05 -8.59 -22.76
C GLY A 286 -5.70 -9.29 -22.60
N GLU A 287 -5.15 -9.32 -21.38
CA GLU A 287 -3.87 -9.97 -21.11
C GLU A 287 -4.04 -11.49 -21.11
N TYR A 288 -3.28 -12.17 -21.97
CA TYR A 288 -3.15 -13.62 -21.97
C TYR A 288 -1.90 -14.05 -21.21
N ASP A 289 -2.06 -14.88 -20.19
CA ASP A 289 -0.96 -15.42 -19.37
C ASP A 289 -1.20 -16.92 -19.12
N PRO A 290 -0.44 -17.81 -19.78
CA PRO A 290 -0.60 -19.26 -19.65
C PRO A 290 -0.41 -19.75 -18.20
N ASP A 291 0.48 -19.14 -17.43
CA ASP A 291 0.67 -19.50 -16.01
C ASP A 291 -0.59 -19.23 -15.17
N ARG A 292 -1.42 -18.27 -15.58
CA ARG A 292 -2.70 -18.01 -14.91
C ARG A 292 -3.71 -19.11 -15.17
N ILE A 293 -3.74 -19.66 -16.39
CA ILE A 293 -4.62 -20.80 -16.72
C ILE A 293 -4.30 -21.97 -15.79
N VAL A 294 -3.03 -22.33 -15.63
CA VAL A 294 -2.61 -23.44 -14.76
C VAL A 294 -2.98 -23.17 -13.31
N ARG A 295 -2.76 -21.96 -12.82
CA ARG A 295 -3.14 -21.56 -11.45
C ARG A 295 -4.65 -21.57 -11.24
N LEU A 296 -5.41 -21.08 -12.22
CA LEU A 296 -6.85 -20.98 -12.13
C LEU A 296 -7.53 -22.36 -12.25
N ARG A 297 -6.99 -23.29 -13.07
CA ARG A 297 -7.42 -24.70 -13.09
C ARG A 297 -7.30 -25.33 -11.70
N LYS A 298 -6.17 -25.16 -11.00
CA LYS A 298 -5.99 -25.64 -9.62
C LYS A 298 -7.01 -25.04 -8.65
N LEU A 299 -7.43 -23.79 -8.87
CA LEU A 299 -8.45 -23.14 -8.05
C LEU A 299 -9.86 -23.67 -8.37
N VAL A 300 -10.17 -23.95 -9.64
CA VAL A 300 -11.41 -24.62 -10.06
C VAL A 300 -11.50 -26.01 -9.42
N ASP A 301 -10.40 -26.78 -9.43
CA ASP A 301 -10.34 -28.10 -8.79
C ASP A 301 -10.51 -28.02 -7.27
N ALA A 302 -9.96 -27.01 -6.63
CA ALA A 302 -10.07 -26.79 -5.19
C ALA A 302 -11.47 -26.26 -4.77
N HIS A 303 -12.16 -25.57 -5.66
CA HIS A 303 -13.48 -24.96 -5.42
C HIS A 303 -14.47 -25.34 -6.52
N PRO A 304 -14.88 -26.61 -6.64
CA PRO A 304 -15.66 -27.11 -7.77
C PRO A 304 -17.05 -26.48 -7.91
N ASN A 305 -17.62 -25.96 -6.83
CA ASN A 305 -18.96 -25.36 -6.79
C ASN A 305 -18.94 -23.83 -6.97
N ASP A 306 -17.81 -23.21 -7.31
CA ASP A 306 -17.71 -21.77 -7.52
C ASP A 306 -17.67 -21.43 -9.01
N GLY A 307 -18.80 -20.98 -9.55
CA GLY A 307 -18.94 -20.59 -10.95
C GLY A 307 -18.03 -19.42 -11.36
N SER A 308 -17.61 -18.55 -10.40
CA SER A 308 -16.75 -17.40 -10.69
C SER A 308 -15.37 -17.82 -11.21
N TYR A 309 -14.78 -18.90 -10.66
CA TYR A 309 -13.48 -19.40 -11.16
C TYR A 309 -13.60 -19.97 -12.57
N ARG A 310 -14.72 -20.67 -12.88
CA ARG A 310 -14.97 -21.18 -14.23
C ARG A 310 -15.19 -20.05 -15.23
N PHE A 311 -15.95 -19.03 -14.86
CA PHE A 311 -16.14 -17.83 -15.66
C PHE A 311 -14.80 -17.15 -16.00
N LEU A 312 -13.93 -16.98 -15.00
CA LEU A 312 -12.61 -16.36 -15.20
C LEU A 312 -11.69 -17.24 -16.06
N LEU A 313 -11.74 -18.56 -15.87
CA LEU A 313 -10.98 -19.50 -16.69
C LEU A 313 -11.44 -19.44 -18.15
N ALA A 314 -12.75 -19.36 -18.38
CA ALA A 314 -13.33 -19.19 -19.71
C ALA A 314 -12.86 -17.89 -20.38
N GLY A 315 -12.79 -16.78 -19.63
CA GLY A 315 -12.26 -15.51 -20.13
C GLY A 315 -10.79 -15.60 -20.55
N LEU A 316 -9.96 -16.31 -19.79
CA LEU A 316 -8.56 -16.55 -20.16
C LEU A 316 -8.43 -17.44 -21.40
N TYR A 317 -9.22 -18.50 -21.50
CA TYR A 317 -9.26 -19.32 -22.71
C TYR A 317 -9.68 -18.51 -23.94
N LYS A 318 -10.71 -17.68 -23.82
CA LYS A 318 -11.18 -16.81 -24.90
C LYS A 318 -10.08 -15.84 -25.36
N ASN A 319 -9.37 -15.20 -24.42
CA ASN A 319 -8.26 -14.30 -24.74
C ASN A 319 -7.11 -15.02 -25.43
N GLY A 320 -6.91 -16.30 -25.16
CA GLY A 320 -5.97 -17.18 -25.85
C GLY A 320 -6.50 -17.78 -27.16
N ARG A 321 -7.73 -17.40 -27.60
CA ARG A 321 -8.42 -17.97 -28.76
C ARG A 321 -8.76 -19.46 -28.65
N PHE A 322 -8.80 -20.02 -27.45
CA PHE A 322 -9.32 -21.36 -27.17
C PHE A 322 -10.84 -21.30 -27.05
N PHE A 323 -11.49 -21.09 -28.17
CA PHE A 323 -12.93 -20.80 -28.14
C PHE A 323 -13.77 -22.00 -27.68
N GLU A 324 -13.34 -23.21 -27.92
CA GLU A 324 -14.02 -24.43 -27.51
C GLU A 324 -13.93 -24.62 -25.99
N GLU A 325 -12.71 -24.51 -25.42
CA GLU A 325 -12.50 -24.60 -23.98
C GLU A 325 -13.15 -23.43 -23.24
N ALA A 326 -13.17 -22.25 -23.87
CA ALA A 326 -13.85 -21.09 -23.32
C ALA A 326 -15.34 -21.30 -23.24
N PHE A 327 -15.96 -21.82 -24.31
CA PHE A 327 -17.38 -22.12 -24.38
C PHE A 327 -17.77 -23.14 -23.31
N GLU A 328 -17.04 -24.27 -23.21
CA GLU A 328 -17.30 -25.29 -22.19
C GLU A 328 -17.14 -24.76 -20.77
N ALA A 329 -16.13 -23.94 -20.51
CA ALA A 329 -15.94 -23.34 -19.20
C ALA A 329 -17.04 -22.32 -18.83
N TYR A 330 -17.53 -21.52 -19.79
CA TYR A 330 -18.69 -20.65 -19.58
C TYR A 330 -19.98 -21.45 -19.36
N LYS A 331 -20.19 -22.54 -20.12
CA LYS A 331 -21.32 -23.45 -19.93
C LYS A 331 -21.32 -24.06 -18.53
N GLN A 332 -20.18 -24.56 -18.07
CA GLN A 332 -20.04 -25.05 -16.70
C GLN A 332 -20.25 -23.97 -15.62
N ALA A 333 -19.91 -22.71 -15.92
CA ALA A 333 -20.24 -21.60 -15.02
C ALA A 333 -21.76 -21.38 -14.93
N LEU A 334 -22.47 -21.49 -16.06
CA LEU A 334 -23.95 -21.39 -16.14
C LEU A 334 -24.66 -22.56 -15.48
N GLU A 335 -24.08 -23.77 -15.48
CA GLU A 335 -24.63 -24.91 -14.74
C GLU A 335 -24.65 -24.65 -13.21
N LEU A 336 -23.69 -23.86 -12.72
CA LEU A 336 -23.61 -23.47 -11.31
C LEU A 336 -24.42 -22.21 -10.98
N ASP A 337 -24.47 -21.28 -11.90
CA ASP A 337 -25.23 -20.03 -11.79
C ASP A 337 -25.92 -19.71 -13.12
N PRO A 338 -27.15 -20.20 -13.33
CA PRO A 338 -27.94 -19.93 -14.56
C PRO A 338 -28.29 -18.46 -14.76
N ALA A 339 -28.20 -17.63 -13.72
CA ALA A 339 -28.48 -16.21 -13.77
C ALA A 339 -27.26 -15.35 -14.14
N LEU A 340 -26.11 -15.97 -14.40
CA LEU A 340 -24.87 -15.26 -14.74
C LEU A 340 -24.93 -14.74 -16.19
N GLU A 341 -25.56 -13.57 -16.38
CA GLU A 341 -25.76 -12.93 -17.69
C GLU A 341 -24.45 -12.72 -18.46
N GLN A 342 -23.36 -12.43 -17.72
CA GLN A 342 -22.03 -12.18 -18.29
C GLN A 342 -21.52 -13.39 -19.08
N SER A 343 -21.85 -14.62 -18.65
CA SER A 343 -21.49 -15.83 -19.39
C SER A 343 -22.21 -15.91 -20.72
N TYR A 344 -23.51 -15.59 -20.79
CA TYR A 344 -24.25 -15.56 -22.05
C TYR A 344 -23.67 -14.50 -23.00
N ILE A 345 -23.34 -13.30 -22.51
CA ILE A 345 -22.73 -12.26 -23.34
C ILE A 345 -21.40 -12.76 -23.92
N ASN A 346 -20.56 -13.37 -23.09
CA ASN A 346 -19.23 -13.82 -23.53
C ASN A 346 -19.30 -15.04 -24.46
N ILE A 347 -20.25 -15.93 -24.28
CA ILE A 347 -20.57 -17.00 -25.26
C ILE A 347 -21.01 -16.36 -26.58
N GLY A 348 -21.93 -15.40 -26.55
CA GLY A 348 -22.33 -14.63 -27.73
C GLY A 348 -21.13 -13.96 -28.43
N ASN A 349 -20.16 -13.45 -27.65
CA ASN A 349 -18.93 -12.88 -28.19
C ASN A 349 -18.07 -13.94 -28.92
N ILE A 350 -17.98 -15.17 -28.40
CA ILE A 350 -17.26 -16.27 -29.07
C ILE A 350 -17.92 -16.54 -30.44
N PHE A 351 -19.24 -16.69 -30.49
CA PHE A 351 -19.97 -16.91 -31.73
C PHE A 351 -19.86 -15.73 -32.70
N SER A 352 -19.87 -14.51 -32.20
CA SER A 352 -19.66 -13.30 -33.02
C SER A 352 -18.30 -13.25 -33.67
N VAL A 353 -17.22 -13.52 -32.90
CA VAL A 353 -15.84 -13.53 -33.41
C VAL A 353 -15.61 -14.68 -34.40
N THR A 354 -16.32 -15.79 -34.26
CA THR A 354 -16.27 -16.92 -35.19
C THR A 354 -17.22 -16.79 -36.40
N GLY A 355 -17.92 -15.64 -36.54
CA GLY A 355 -18.81 -15.34 -37.67
C GLY A 355 -20.18 -16.00 -37.57
N GLN A 356 -20.51 -16.65 -36.47
CA GLN A 356 -21.78 -17.32 -36.22
C GLN A 356 -22.82 -16.36 -35.61
N TYR A 357 -23.16 -15.31 -36.35
CA TYR A 357 -23.96 -14.19 -35.83
C TYR A 357 -25.39 -14.59 -35.39
N GLY A 358 -25.96 -15.66 -35.95
CA GLY A 358 -27.26 -16.18 -35.54
C GLY A 358 -27.25 -16.68 -34.10
N GLU A 359 -26.25 -17.49 -33.74
CA GLU A 359 -26.05 -18.00 -32.40
C GLU A 359 -25.67 -16.88 -31.42
N ALA A 360 -24.79 -15.96 -31.87
CA ALA A 360 -24.44 -14.78 -31.07
C ALA A 360 -25.69 -13.98 -30.65
N ILE A 361 -26.60 -13.71 -31.59
CA ILE A 361 -27.84 -12.99 -31.34
C ILE A 361 -28.71 -13.74 -30.33
N ALA A 362 -28.84 -15.07 -30.45
CA ALA A 362 -29.62 -15.87 -29.51
C ALA A 362 -29.08 -15.81 -28.08
N HIS A 363 -27.75 -15.87 -27.93
CA HIS A 363 -27.10 -15.76 -26.62
C HIS A 363 -27.20 -14.36 -25.99
N TYR A 364 -27.07 -13.28 -26.80
CA TYR A 364 -27.31 -11.92 -26.30
C TYR A 364 -28.77 -11.68 -25.89
N GLN A 365 -29.74 -12.28 -26.61
CA GLN A 365 -31.14 -12.22 -26.23
C GLN A 365 -31.40 -12.92 -24.90
N LYS A 366 -30.78 -14.09 -24.64
CA LYS A 366 -30.85 -14.77 -23.35
C LYS A 366 -30.23 -13.90 -22.22
N ALA A 367 -29.13 -13.22 -22.48
CA ALA A 367 -28.55 -12.28 -21.51
C ALA A 367 -29.52 -11.14 -21.18
N ILE A 368 -30.24 -10.60 -22.19
CA ILE A 368 -31.23 -9.55 -22.02
C ILE A 368 -32.47 -10.06 -21.25
N GLU A 369 -32.89 -11.30 -21.48
CA GLU A 369 -33.99 -11.92 -20.71
C GLU A 369 -33.66 -11.98 -19.21
N ILE A 370 -32.40 -12.27 -18.85
CA ILE A 370 -31.94 -12.33 -17.46
C ILE A 370 -31.74 -10.91 -16.90
N ALA A 371 -31.12 -10.01 -17.67
CA ALA A 371 -30.86 -8.64 -17.28
C ALA A 371 -31.35 -7.63 -18.33
N PRO A 372 -32.61 -7.24 -18.29
CA PRO A 372 -33.22 -6.33 -19.29
C PRO A 372 -32.57 -4.93 -19.33
N ALA A 373 -31.80 -4.55 -18.31
CA ALA A 373 -31.08 -3.28 -18.24
C ALA A 373 -29.60 -3.38 -18.67
N SER A 374 -29.18 -4.52 -19.25
CA SER A 374 -27.77 -4.73 -19.64
C SER A 374 -27.42 -3.96 -20.92
N VAL A 375 -26.83 -2.78 -20.75
CA VAL A 375 -26.34 -1.92 -21.86
C VAL A 375 -25.39 -2.69 -22.76
N LEU A 376 -24.51 -3.50 -22.18
CA LEU A 376 -23.50 -4.26 -22.90
C LEU A 376 -24.11 -5.36 -23.79
N ALA A 377 -25.13 -6.05 -23.27
CA ALA A 377 -25.85 -7.08 -24.07
C ALA A 377 -26.52 -6.46 -25.28
N TYR A 378 -27.23 -5.33 -25.13
CA TYR A 378 -27.83 -4.60 -26.26
C TYR A 378 -26.78 -4.06 -27.24
N PHE A 379 -25.64 -3.56 -26.74
CA PHE A 379 -24.58 -3.08 -27.59
C PHE A 379 -23.95 -4.20 -28.44
N ASN A 380 -23.62 -5.34 -27.84
CA ASN A 380 -23.07 -6.48 -28.57
C ASN A 380 -24.14 -7.11 -29.52
N LEU A 381 -25.41 -7.13 -29.11
CA LEU A 381 -26.52 -7.54 -29.97
C LEU A 381 -26.62 -6.64 -31.22
N HIS A 382 -26.52 -5.32 -31.04
CA HIS A 382 -26.45 -4.37 -32.15
C HIS A 382 -25.33 -4.73 -33.14
N LEU A 383 -24.11 -4.98 -32.65
CA LEU A 383 -22.97 -5.34 -33.49
C LEU A 383 -23.22 -6.64 -34.27
N ALA A 384 -23.70 -7.70 -33.61
CA ALA A 384 -24.00 -8.98 -34.27
C ALA A 384 -25.13 -8.87 -35.31
N GLN A 385 -26.15 -8.06 -35.01
CA GLN A 385 -27.23 -7.79 -35.96
C GLN A 385 -26.74 -6.99 -37.17
N GLN A 386 -25.82 -6.04 -36.96
CA GLN A 386 -25.22 -5.26 -38.04
C GLN A 386 -24.39 -6.16 -38.97
N GLU A 387 -23.57 -7.06 -38.43
CA GLU A 387 -22.79 -8.03 -39.19
C GLU A 387 -23.65 -9.05 -39.94
N SER A 388 -24.82 -9.39 -39.37
CA SER A 388 -25.82 -10.27 -40.06
C SER A 388 -26.73 -9.52 -41.03
N PHE A 389 -26.43 -8.26 -41.39
CA PHE A 389 -27.20 -7.39 -42.27
C PHE A 389 -28.64 -7.10 -41.79
N ARG A 390 -28.94 -7.24 -40.50
CA ARG A 390 -30.23 -6.94 -39.90
C ARG A 390 -30.30 -5.50 -39.40
N PHE A 391 -30.08 -4.53 -40.27
CA PHE A 391 -29.87 -3.13 -39.92
C PHE A 391 -31.01 -2.49 -39.09
N ARG A 392 -32.26 -2.79 -39.39
CA ARG A 392 -33.40 -2.24 -38.66
C ARG A 392 -33.43 -2.68 -37.19
N THR A 393 -33.17 -3.95 -36.90
CA THR A 393 -33.13 -4.46 -35.54
C THR A 393 -31.85 -4.03 -34.82
N ALA A 394 -30.74 -3.88 -35.55
CA ALA A 394 -29.50 -3.35 -35.03
C ALA A 394 -29.65 -1.90 -34.51
N GLU A 395 -30.32 -1.05 -35.30
CA GLU A 395 -30.58 0.34 -34.90
C GLU A 395 -31.49 0.41 -33.66
N GLU A 396 -32.51 -0.45 -33.59
CA GLU A 396 -33.38 -0.55 -32.43
C GLU A 396 -32.60 -1.00 -31.16
N SER A 397 -31.76 -2.00 -31.27
CA SER A 397 -30.91 -2.46 -30.14
C SER A 397 -29.97 -1.36 -29.64
N LEU A 398 -29.38 -0.59 -30.57
CA LEU A 398 -28.52 0.54 -30.21
C LEU A 398 -29.29 1.69 -29.55
N ARG A 399 -30.53 1.94 -30.02
CA ARG A 399 -31.43 2.95 -29.45
C ARG A 399 -31.74 2.59 -27.99
N ILE A 400 -32.10 1.32 -27.73
CA ILE A 400 -32.39 0.83 -26.38
C ILE A 400 -31.11 0.97 -25.48
N ALA A 401 -29.96 0.55 -25.99
CA ALA A 401 -28.69 0.70 -25.23
C ALA A 401 -28.42 2.17 -24.83
N ARG A 402 -28.68 3.12 -25.76
CA ARG A 402 -28.51 4.57 -25.48
C ARG A 402 -29.56 5.12 -24.52
N GLU A 403 -30.79 4.60 -24.56
CA GLU A 403 -31.82 4.99 -23.60
C GLU A 403 -31.51 4.52 -22.19
N LEU A 404 -30.88 3.35 -22.06
CA LEU A 404 -30.42 2.81 -20.78
C LEU A 404 -29.25 3.62 -20.22
N ASP A 405 -28.20 3.86 -21.02
CA ASP A 405 -27.03 4.64 -20.63
C ASP A 405 -26.25 5.15 -21.87
N SER A 406 -26.47 6.40 -22.23
CA SER A 406 -25.84 7.03 -23.40
C SER A 406 -24.34 7.30 -23.20
N GLU A 407 -23.90 7.56 -21.97
CA GLU A 407 -22.50 7.82 -21.65
C GLU A 407 -21.69 6.52 -21.78
N ARG A 408 -22.23 5.42 -21.26
CA ARG A 408 -21.62 4.09 -21.37
C ARG A 408 -21.53 3.62 -22.82
N VAL A 409 -22.55 3.84 -23.64
CA VAL A 409 -22.49 3.52 -25.08
C VAL A 409 -21.43 4.34 -25.78
N THR A 410 -21.28 5.62 -25.47
CA THR A 410 -20.24 6.48 -26.05
C THR A 410 -18.84 5.98 -25.65
N GLU A 411 -18.65 5.57 -24.40
CA GLU A 411 -17.42 4.95 -23.92
C GLU A 411 -17.12 3.64 -24.67
N LEU A 412 -18.11 2.75 -24.81
CA LEU A 412 -17.97 1.49 -25.55
C LEU A 412 -17.59 1.74 -27.01
N MET A 413 -18.21 2.72 -27.67
CA MET A 413 -17.86 3.11 -29.03
C MET A 413 -16.44 3.69 -29.15
N SER A 414 -15.98 4.44 -28.15
CA SER A 414 -14.64 5.03 -28.15
C SER A 414 -13.54 4.00 -27.82
N SER A 415 -13.87 2.95 -27.06
CA SER A 415 -12.93 1.88 -26.69
C SER A 415 -12.65 0.92 -27.85
N THR A 416 -13.50 0.91 -28.88
CA THR A 416 -13.35 0.12 -30.11
C THR A 416 -12.50 0.84 -31.16
N ASP A 417 -11.41 1.47 -30.78
CA ASP A 417 -10.52 2.29 -31.62
C ASP A 417 -10.21 1.64 -32.99
N GLY A 418 -10.98 2.02 -34.01
CA GLY A 418 -10.66 1.82 -35.42
C GLY A 418 -10.75 0.38 -35.97
N GLU A 419 -10.84 -0.64 -35.15
CA GLU A 419 -11.14 -2.00 -35.58
C GLU A 419 -12.64 -2.18 -35.72
N ARG A 420 -13.09 -2.36 -36.96
CA ARG A 420 -14.50 -2.61 -37.28
C ARG A 420 -15.02 -3.78 -36.44
N PHE A 421 -16.05 -3.52 -35.62
CA PHE A 421 -16.91 -4.53 -34.99
C PHE A 421 -16.30 -5.39 -33.87
N THR A 422 -15.50 -4.81 -33.01
CA THR A 422 -15.00 -5.54 -31.85
C THR A 422 -16.06 -5.63 -30.74
N VAL A 423 -16.56 -6.85 -30.48
CA VAL A 423 -17.45 -7.11 -29.34
C VAL A 423 -16.73 -6.91 -28.02
N VAL A 424 -17.44 -6.40 -27.02
CA VAL A 424 -16.89 -6.08 -25.71
C VAL A 424 -17.22 -7.18 -24.71
N ASP A 425 -16.22 -7.62 -23.94
CA ASP A 425 -16.39 -8.68 -22.95
C ASP A 425 -17.08 -8.19 -21.69
N ALA A 426 -18.05 -8.99 -21.24
CA ALA A 426 -18.65 -8.83 -19.94
C ALA A 426 -17.71 -9.31 -18.85
N GLN A 427 -17.64 -8.54 -17.76
CA GLN A 427 -16.84 -8.82 -16.60
C GLN A 427 -17.72 -9.09 -15.39
N LEU A 428 -17.20 -9.81 -14.40
CA LEU A 428 -17.88 -9.93 -13.12
C LEU A 428 -18.11 -8.54 -12.52
N GLU A 429 -19.30 -8.33 -11.99
CA GLU A 429 -19.61 -7.05 -11.35
C GLU A 429 -18.65 -6.74 -10.22
N VAL A 430 -18.22 -5.49 -10.16
CA VAL A 430 -17.35 -4.99 -9.09
C VAL A 430 -17.98 -5.23 -7.71
N GLY A 431 -19.32 -5.16 -7.61
CA GLY A 431 -20.07 -5.49 -6.40
C GLY A 431 -19.87 -6.94 -5.94
N THR A 432 -19.89 -7.90 -6.87
CA THR A 432 -19.65 -9.33 -6.60
C THR A 432 -18.21 -9.56 -6.16
N LEU A 433 -17.25 -8.89 -6.81
CA LEU A 433 -15.85 -8.92 -6.42
C LEU A 433 -15.64 -8.36 -5.00
N TRP A 434 -16.26 -7.21 -4.68
CA TRP A 434 -16.19 -6.63 -3.35
C TRP A 434 -16.92 -7.47 -2.30
N SER A 435 -18.07 -8.06 -2.62
CA SER A 435 -18.79 -8.93 -1.68
C SER A 435 -18.05 -10.22 -1.39
N ALA A 436 -17.45 -10.87 -2.40
CA ALA A 436 -16.57 -12.03 -2.23
C ALA A 436 -15.34 -11.69 -1.41
N ALA A 437 -14.81 -10.51 -1.63
CA ALA A 437 -13.63 -9.98 -0.98
C ALA A 437 -13.88 -9.53 0.48
N LEU A 438 -14.99 -8.84 0.74
CA LEU A 438 -15.38 -8.35 2.08
C LEU A 438 -16.11 -9.42 2.90
N GLY A 439 -16.84 -10.33 2.24
CA GLY A 439 -17.61 -11.40 2.88
C GLY A 439 -16.78 -12.55 3.42
N GLY A 440 -15.50 -12.65 3.03
CA GLY A 440 -14.59 -13.73 3.38
C GLY A 440 -15.26 -15.10 3.26
N ARG A 441 -14.80 -15.98 2.40
CA ARG A 441 -15.36 -17.35 2.23
C ARG A 441 -15.47 -18.18 3.50
N ASP A 442 -14.86 -17.74 4.59
CA ASP A 442 -15.09 -18.17 5.96
C ASP A 442 -15.54 -16.96 6.76
N GLY A 443 -16.78 -16.92 7.24
CA GLY A 443 -17.46 -15.80 7.90
C GLY A 443 -16.80 -15.19 9.15
N SER A 444 -15.48 -15.36 9.32
CA SER A 444 -14.67 -14.85 10.44
C SER A 444 -13.87 -13.57 10.13
N ARG A 445 -13.86 -13.07 8.88
CA ARG A 445 -12.98 -11.95 8.47
C ARG A 445 -13.71 -10.69 7.97
N GLY A 446 -14.95 -10.47 8.38
CA GLY A 446 -15.65 -9.22 8.07
C GLY A 446 -14.83 -7.98 8.48
N SER A 447 -14.76 -6.97 7.61
CA SER A 447 -14.00 -5.72 7.82
C SER A 447 -14.31 -5.03 9.16
N GLY A 448 -15.53 -5.16 9.67
CA GLY A 448 -15.92 -4.71 11.01
C GLY A 448 -15.19 -5.44 12.14
N GLY A 449 -15.00 -6.76 12.01
CA GLY A 449 -14.23 -7.58 12.96
C GLY A 449 -12.75 -7.21 12.95
N ALA A 450 -12.17 -6.90 11.78
CA ALA A 450 -10.77 -6.46 11.66
C ALA A 450 -10.53 -5.10 12.31
N MET A 451 -11.49 -4.19 12.25
CA MET A 451 -11.41 -2.88 12.89
C MET A 451 -11.47 -2.98 14.42
N VAL A 452 -12.41 -3.78 14.96
CA VAL A 452 -12.54 -4.03 16.41
C VAL A 452 -11.33 -4.81 16.93
N ALA A 453 -10.87 -5.83 16.22
CA ALA A 453 -9.65 -6.58 16.57
C ALA A 453 -8.39 -5.69 16.50
N GLY A 454 -8.40 -4.61 15.71
CA GLY A 454 -7.35 -3.59 15.70
C GLY A 454 -7.26 -2.82 17.02
N LEU A 455 -8.39 -2.46 17.60
CA LEU A 455 -8.47 -1.78 18.91
C LEU A 455 -8.15 -2.74 20.07
N ALA A 456 -8.46 -4.02 19.93
CA ALA A 456 -8.17 -5.05 20.93
C ALA A 456 -6.69 -5.50 20.96
N ASN A 457 -5.83 -4.96 20.09
CA ASN A 457 -4.40 -5.22 20.12
C ASN A 457 -3.76 -4.57 21.38
N PRO A 458 -2.69 -5.17 21.98
CA PRO A 458 -1.98 -4.61 23.14
C PRO A 458 -1.58 -3.13 23.00
N VAL A 459 -1.21 -2.69 21.79
CA VAL A 459 -0.87 -1.27 21.51
C VAL A 459 -2.11 -0.37 21.57
N GLY A 460 -3.24 -0.81 21.01
CA GLY A 460 -4.53 -0.08 21.08
C GLY A 460 -5.03 0.02 22.52
N ILE A 461 -5.04 -1.10 23.24
CA ILE A 461 -5.43 -1.16 24.66
C ILE A 461 -4.50 -0.27 25.50
N GLY A 462 -3.19 -0.36 25.29
CA GLY A 462 -2.21 0.46 25.99
C GLY A 462 -2.40 1.96 25.72
N SER A 463 -2.70 2.35 24.49
CA SER A 463 -2.97 3.75 24.13
C SER A 463 -4.25 4.27 24.78
N VAL A 464 -5.32 3.47 24.81
CA VAL A 464 -6.57 3.82 25.50
C VAL A 464 -6.33 3.90 27.01
N ALA A 465 -5.61 2.93 27.59
CA ALA A 465 -5.27 2.95 29.01
C ALA A 465 -4.43 4.19 29.38
N ALA A 466 -3.48 4.59 28.53
CA ALA A 466 -2.69 5.81 28.73
C ALA A 466 -3.55 7.07 28.62
N LEU A 467 -4.51 7.14 27.70
CA LEU A 467 -5.46 8.26 27.61
C LEU A 467 -6.32 8.35 28.88
N VAL A 468 -6.85 7.23 29.35
CA VAL A 468 -7.63 7.16 30.59
C VAL A 468 -6.76 7.58 31.79
N ALA A 469 -5.53 7.05 31.88
CA ALA A 469 -4.59 7.43 32.95
C ALA A 469 -4.26 8.93 32.90
N CYS A 470 -4.00 9.49 31.73
CA CYS A 470 -3.77 10.93 31.56
C CYS A 470 -4.98 11.76 31.99
N PHE A 471 -6.19 11.30 31.64
CA PHE A 471 -7.42 11.97 32.02
C PHE A 471 -7.67 11.91 33.55
N VAL A 472 -7.47 10.74 34.15
CA VAL A 472 -7.59 10.55 35.63
C VAL A 472 -6.54 11.41 36.35
N LEU A 473 -5.28 11.39 35.89
CA LEU A 473 -4.23 12.26 36.44
C LEU A 473 -4.60 13.75 36.33
N MET A 474 -5.20 14.17 35.23
CA MET A 474 -5.67 15.54 35.05
C MET A 474 -6.77 15.91 36.05
N LEU A 475 -7.68 14.98 36.35
CA LEU A 475 -8.77 15.21 37.35
C LEU A 475 -8.23 15.24 38.78
N VAL A 476 -7.38 14.28 39.15
CA VAL A 476 -6.82 14.15 40.50
C VAL A 476 -5.88 15.32 40.84
N THR A 477 -5.08 15.78 39.86
CA THR A 477 -4.06 16.81 40.06
C THR A 477 -4.58 18.24 40.06
N ARG A 478 -5.87 18.47 39.87
CA ARG A 478 -6.47 19.81 39.98
C ARG A 478 -6.29 20.45 41.38
N ARG A 479 -6.00 19.64 42.40
CA ARG A 479 -5.93 20.11 43.83
C ARG A 479 -4.53 20.50 44.30
N THR A 480 -3.45 20.17 43.57
CA THR A 480 -2.07 20.49 43.97
C THR A 480 -1.32 21.11 42.82
N GLU A 481 -0.56 22.17 43.04
CA GLU A 481 0.28 22.74 41.99
C GLU A 481 1.59 21.92 41.87
N PRO A 482 1.95 21.44 40.62
CA PRO A 482 3.18 20.68 40.44
C PRO A 482 4.40 21.59 40.52
N ALA A 483 5.54 21.04 40.90
CA ALA A 483 6.83 21.71 40.80
C ALA A 483 7.07 22.26 39.36
N ARG A 484 7.70 23.40 39.30
CA ARG A 484 7.98 24.13 38.06
C ARG A 484 9.49 24.22 37.81
N ARG A 485 9.87 24.53 36.57
CA ARG A 485 11.25 24.74 36.20
C ARG A 485 11.55 26.21 35.97
N CYS A 486 12.54 26.75 36.63
CA CYS A 486 12.99 28.12 36.43
C CYS A 486 13.47 28.33 34.98
N ILE A 487 12.93 29.34 34.29
CA ILE A 487 13.25 29.62 32.88
C ILE A 487 14.69 30.11 32.70
N ARG A 488 15.35 30.64 33.72
CA ARG A 488 16.72 31.13 33.65
C ARG A 488 17.76 30.05 34.00
N CYS A 489 17.74 29.53 35.23
CA CYS A 489 18.73 28.57 35.68
C CYS A 489 18.36 27.10 35.45
N GLY A 490 17.09 26.80 35.12
CA GLY A 490 16.60 25.45 34.88
C GLY A 490 16.34 24.60 36.13
N GLU A 491 16.50 25.15 37.33
CA GLU A 491 16.30 24.48 38.62
C GLU A 491 14.79 24.23 38.87
N ALA A 492 14.45 23.10 39.51
CA ALA A 492 13.07 22.81 39.90
C ALA A 492 12.72 23.56 41.19
N PHE A 493 11.50 24.02 41.31
CA PHE A 493 10.96 24.67 42.52
C PHE A 493 9.43 24.45 42.61
N CYS A 494 8.87 24.43 43.83
CA CYS A 494 7.45 24.35 44.14
C CYS A 494 7.03 25.56 44.98
N ASP A 495 5.72 25.68 45.24
CA ASP A 495 5.19 26.79 46.00
C ASP A 495 5.60 26.73 47.49
N GLU A 496 5.90 25.54 48.04
CA GLU A 496 6.45 25.38 49.39
C GLU A 496 7.90 25.89 49.50
N CYS A 497 8.71 25.67 48.45
CA CYS A 497 10.10 26.17 48.37
C CYS A 497 10.18 27.68 48.09
N LYS A 498 9.10 28.31 47.69
CA LYS A 498 9.05 29.70 47.25
C LYS A 498 8.29 30.54 48.28
N ARG A 499 8.96 31.48 48.87
CA ARG A 499 8.38 32.35 49.92
C ARG A 499 7.62 33.57 49.40
N SER A 500 7.68 33.91 48.12
CA SER A 500 6.93 35.04 47.53
C SER A 500 5.96 34.61 46.44
N ALA A 501 4.78 35.16 46.40
CA ALA A 501 3.75 34.91 45.40
C ALA A 501 4.01 35.51 44.03
N GLU A 502 5.06 36.36 43.91
CA GLU A 502 5.43 37.05 42.66
C GLU A 502 6.34 36.21 41.78
N GLY A 503 6.08 36.15 40.49
CA GLY A 503 6.95 35.52 39.47
C GLY A 503 6.90 34.01 39.36
N HIS A 504 5.77 33.46 38.89
CA HIS A 504 5.55 32.00 38.71
C HIS A 504 6.54 31.25 37.80
N GLU A 505 7.41 31.96 37.07
CA GLU A 505 8.36 31.34 36.12
C GLU A 505 9.80 31.32 36.62
N TYR A 506 10.11 31.92 37.78
CA TYR A 506 11.45 32.08 38.33
C TYR A 506 11.56 31.42 39.70
N CYS A 507 12.71 30.77 40.00
CA CYS A 507 13.04 30.38 41.38
C CYS A 507 13.35 31.63 42.21
N THR A 508 13.31 31.51 43.54
CA THR A 508 13.49 32.66 44.46
C THR A 508 14.77 33.46 44.15
N GLN A 509 15.89 32.82 43.95
CA GLN A 509 17.18 33.51 43.67
C GLN A 509 17.19 34.22 42.31
N CYS A 510 16.61 33.62 41.25
CA CYS A 510 16.50 34.27 39.95
C CYS A 510 15.46 35.40 39.96
N LEU A 511 14.41 35.28 40.74
CA LEU A 511 13.42 36.34 40.95
C LEU A 511 14.09 37.59 41.54
N HIS A 512 14.77 37.45 42.69
CA HIS A 512 15.50 38.55 43.32
C HIS A 512 16.57 39.15 42.40
N LEU A 513 17.36 38.31 41.71
CA LEU A 513 18.47 38.77 40.86
C LEU A 513 18.02 39.50 39.59
N TYR A 514 17.00 39.00 38.88
CA TYR A 514 16.68 39.46 37.53
C TYR A 514 15.36 40.23 37.42
N VAL A 515 14.44 40.10 38.41
CA VAL A 515 13.12 40.74 38.38
C VAL A 515 13.00 41.84 39.41
N LEU A 516 13.34 41.56 40.66
CA LEU A 516 13.20 42.54 41.76
C LEU A 516 14.44 43.45 41.89
N GLY A 517 15.58 43.05 41.32
CA GLY A 517 16.83 43.86 41.39
C GLY A 517 17.44 43.95 42.78
N GLU A 518 17.03 43.10 43.73
CA GLU A 518 17.51 43.12 45.12
C GLU A 518 18.94 42.61 45.22
N SER A 519 19.72 43.17 46.14
CA SER A 519 21.10 42.82 46.37
C SER A 519 21.23 41.46 47.08
N LEU A 520 21.55 40.42 46.32
CA LEU A 520 22.05 39.16 46.87
C LEU A 520 23.51 39.30 47.35
N ALA A 521 23.93 38.48 48.31
CA ALA A 521 25.33 38.41 48.72
C ALA A 521 26.23 38.19 47.46
N PRO A 522 27.38 38.90 47.35
CA PRO A 522 28.21 38.88 46.12
C PRO A 522 28.58 37.50 45.64
N GLU A 523 28.89 36.56 46.54
CA GLU A 523 29.21 35.18 46.21
C GLU A 523 28.02 34.41 45.61
N THR A 524 26.82 34.59 46.18
CA THR A 524 25.59 33.95 45.72
C THR A 524 25.19 34.49 44.33
N LYS A 525 25.36 35.79 44.12
CA LYS A 525 25.08 36.46 42.86
C LYS A 525 26.01 35.93 41.75
N THR A 526 27.32 35.87 42.00
CA THR A 526 28.30 35.39 41.03
C THR A 526 28.07 33.93 40.70
N ARG A 527 27.85 33.05 41.71
CA ARG A 527 27.53 31.65 41.50
C ARG A 527 26.29 31.46 40.65
N LYS A 528 25.22 32.24 40.90
CA LYS A 528 23.94 32.10 40.16
C LYS A 528 24.06 32.58 38.72
N ILE A 529 24.82 33.61 38.44
CA ILE A 529 25.12 34.05 37.08
C ILE A 529 25.84 32.94 36.31
N PHE A 530 26.86 32.30 36.89
CA PHE A 530 27.54 31.19 36.24
C PHE A 530 26.63 29.98 36.01
N GLU A 531 25.71 29.66 36.91
CA GLU A 531 24.73 28.60 36.75
C GLU A 531 23.80 28.91 35.56
N VAL A 532 23.28 30.11 35.46
CA VAL A 532 22.42 30.57 34.33
C VAL A 532 23.17 30.48 33.01
N GLU A 533 24.39 31.04 32.93
CA GLU A 533 25.18 30.96 31.71
C GLU A 533 25.50 29.53 31.29
N ARG A 534 25.86 28.67 32.25
CA ARG A 534 26.12 27.25 31.97
C ARG A 534 24.88 26.56 31.45
N HIS A 535 23.73 26.82 32.08
CA HIS A 535 22.43 26.26 31.65
C HIS A 535 22.06 26.72 30.25
N GLU A 536 22.17 28.01 29.95
CA GLU A 536 21.87 28.57 28.63
C GLU A 536 22.80 28.00 27.55
N ARG A 537 24.13 27.97 27.80
CA ARG A 537 25.10 27.42 26.84
C ARG A 537 24.84 25.93 26.56
N ARG A 538 24.57 25.14 27.62
CA ARG A 538 24.26 23.70 27.47
C ARG A 538 22.95 23.50 26.69
N THR A 539 21.91 24.23 27.04
CA THR A 539 20.61 24.13 26.38
C THR A 539 20.71 24.52 24.90
N ARG A 540 21.41 25.62 24.56
CA ARG A 540 21.63 26.04 23.16
C ARG A 540 22.39 24.97 22.36
N ARG A 541 23.45 24.37 22.91
CA ARG A 541 24.21 23.32 22.22
C ARG A 541 23.36 22.08 21.97
N MET A 542 22.67 21.62 22.99
CA MET A 542 21.78 20.45 22.89
C MET A 542 20.64 20.67 21.87
N LEU A 543 19.99 21.84 21.89
CA LEU A 543 18.96 22.18 20.95
C LEU A 543 19.43 22.20 19.50
N LYS A 544 20.65 22.76 19.26
CA LYS A 544 21.24 22.75 17.91
C LYS A 544 21.51 21.33 17.44
N LEU A 545 22.12 20.49 18.26
CA LEU A 545 22.45 19.10 17.92
C LEU A 545 21.19 18.27 17.66
N PHE A 546 20.23 18.31 18.59
CA PHE A 546 18.99 17.54 18.45
C PHE A 546 18.13 18.01 17.29
N SER A 547 18.08 19.30 17.01
CA SER A 547 17.32 19.82 15.87
C SER A 547 17.94 19.42 14.53
N TRP A 548 19.26 19.34 14.46
CA TRP A 548 19.94 18.88 13.24
C TRP A 548 19.66 17.40 12.96
N MET A 549 19.68 16.54 13.99
CA MET A 549 19.41 15.11 13.86
C MET A 549 17.91 14.80 13.74
N LEU A 550 17.09 15.49 14.54
CA LEU A 550 15.65 15.23 14.72
C LEU A 550 14.87 16.53 14.59
N PRO A 551 14.53 16.94 13.34
CA PRO A 551 13.71 18.13 13.09
C PRO A 551 12.41 18.07 13.89
N GLY A 552 12.06 19.16 14.54
CA GLY A 552 10.87 19.23 15.41
C GLY A 552 11.19 19.28 16.90
N THR A 553 12.29 18.68 17.37
CA THR A 553 12.65 18.63 18.80
C THR A 553 12.93 20.01 19.40
N ALA A 554 13.56 20.92 18.65
CA ALA A 554 13.77 22.29 19.09
C ALA A 554 12.46 23.08 19.19
N GLN A 555 11.52 22.85 18.27
CA GLN A 555 10.20 23.47 18.29
C GLN A 555 9.38 22.98 19.49
N LEU A 556 9.43 21.66 19.77
CA LEU A 556 8.83 21.06 20.97
C LEU A 556 9.36 21.72 22.25
N SER A 557 10.69 21.85 22.37
CA SER A 557 11.30 22.43 23.57
C SER A 557 11.01 23.92 23.75
N ARG A 558 10.64 24.64 22.67
CA ARG A 558 10.25 26.06 22.71
C ARG A 558 8.73 26.28 22.91
N GLY A 559 7.97 25.21 23.15
CA GLY A 559 6.51 25.30 23.40
C GLY A 559 5.65 25.32 22.13
N LYS A 560 6.23 25.19 20.92
CA LYS A 560 5.49 25.00 19.66
C LYS A 560 5.22 23.50 19.46
N ALA A 561 4.46 22.91 20.37
CA ALA A 561 4.34 21.47 20.51
C ALA A 561 3.72 20.81 19.28
N LEU A 562 2.60 21.31 18.77
CA LEU A 562 1.92 20.75 17.59
C LEU A 562 2.82 20.79 16.35
N PHE A 563 3.42 21.94 16.07
CA PHE A 563 4.29 22.09 14.89
C PHE A 563 5.54 21.20 15.00
N GLY A 564 6.17 21.13 16.19
CA GLY A 564 7.30 20.26 16.45
C GLY A 564 6.98 18.78 16.31
N THR A 565 5.79 18.34 16.77
CA THR A 565 5.31 16.96 16.64
C THR A 565 5.06 16.61 15.17
N LEU A 566 4.44 17.48 14.39
CA LEU A 566 4.19 17.26 12.97
C LEU A 566 5.50 17.18 12.16
N LEU A 567 6.48 18.04 12.45
CA LEU A 567 7.82 17.96 11.81
C LEU A 567 8.52 16.66 12.16
N LEU A 568 8.45 16.23 13.40
CA LEU A 568 9.08 14.98 13.85
C LEU A 568 8.40 13.76 13.19
N LEU A 569 7.07 13.77 13.12
CA LEU A 569 6.30 12.73 12.42
C LEU A 569 6.66 12.66 10.93
N GLY A 570 6.65 13.79 10.25
CA GLY A 570 7.01 13.86 8.83
C GLY A 570 8.45 13.40 8.57
N TRP A 571 9.39 13.77 9.43
CA TRP A 571 10.78 13.32 9.35
C TRP A 571 10.93 11.82 9.53
N LEU A 572 10.28 11.24 10.55
CA LEU A 572 10.30 9.80 10.81
C LEU A 572 9.59 9.03 9.69
N ALA A 573 8.45 9.51 9.21
CA ALA A 573 7.75 8.90 8.08
C ALA A 573 8.63 8.88 6.83
N ALA A 574 9.31 9.99 6.55
CA ALA A 574 10.23 10.08 5.42
C ALA A 574 11.41 9.11 5.57
N TRP A 575 11.99 9.02 6.76
CA TRP A 575 13.13 8.11 7.05
C TRP A 575 12.73 6.64 6.94
N VAL A 576 11.62 6.26 7.57
CA VAL A 576 11.07 4.89 7.53
C VAL A 576 10.72 4.50 6.10
N GLY A 577 10.05 5.36 5.34
CA GLY A 577 9.67 5.08 3.96
C GLY A 577 10.86 5.02 2.98
N THR A 578 11.97 5.69 3.30
CA THR A 578 13.20 5.65 2.47
C THR A 578 13.92 4.32 2.60
N PHE A 579 13.84 3.66 3.76
CA PHE A 579 14.55 2.40 4.05
C PHE A 579 13.60 1.23 4.31
N PRO A 580 12.95 0.66 3.27
CA PRO A 580 11.99 -0.45 3.43
C PRO A 580 12.61 -1.70 4.09
N SER A 581 13.90 -1.94 3.89
CA SER A 581 14.62 -3.05 4.55
C SER A 581 14.64 -2.91 6.08
N LEU A 582 14.71 -1.69 6.59
CA LEU A 582 14.63 -1.39 8.03
C LEU A 582 13.23 -1.73 8.58
N VAL A 583 12.20 -1.44 7.78
CA VAL A 583 10.80 -1.75 8.12
C VAL A 583 10.61 -3.25 8.28
N GLY A 584 11.11 -4.07 7.36
CA GLY A 584 11.03 -5.53 7.43
C GLY A 584 11.82 -6.14 8.62
N GLN A 585 12.88 -5.49 9.08
CA GLN A 585 13.59 -5.90 10.29
C GLN A 585 12.83 -5.53 11.56
N LEU A 586 12.26 -4.32 11.61
CA LEU A 586 11.43 -3.86 12.74
C LEU A 586 10.17 -4.70 12.90
N GLU A 587 9.59 -5.16 11.82
CA GLU A 587 8.45 -6.05 11.78
C GLU A 587 8.74 -7.42 12.44
N ARG A 588 9.90 -8.00 12.14
CA ARG A 588 10.36 -9.24 12.77
C ARG A 588 10.62 -9.06 14.26
N LEU A 589 11.16 -7.91 14.67
CA LEU A 589 11.43 -7.59 16.07
C LEU A 589 10.16 -7.30 16.87
N ALA A 590 9.15 -6.74 16.25
CA ALA A 590 7.89 -6.39 16.92
C ALA A 590 6.96 -7.58 17.17
N GLY A 591 7.27 -8.79 16.62
CA GLY A 591 6.43 -9.98 16.76
C GLY A 591 5.02 -9.82 16.19
N VAL A 592 4.77 -8.72 15.49
CA VAL A 592 3.55 -8.46 14.76
C VAL A 592 3.68 -9.23 13.45
N GLY A 593 2.92 -10.29 13.25
CA GLY A 593 2.96 -11.12 12.04
C GLY A 593 2.50 -10.37 10.78
N LEU A 594 3.15 -9.27 10.52
CA LEU A 594 2.99 -8.42 9.35
C LEU A 594 3.82 -9.07 8.24
N ARG A 595 3.20 -9.84 7.36
CA ARG A 595 3.87 -10.38 6.17
C ARG A 595 4.15 -9.23 5.20
N LEU A 596 5.38 -8.76 5.18
CA LEU A 596 5.94 -7.94 4.10
C LEU A 596 6.44 -8.87 2.98
N ASP A 597 5.53 -9.43 2.20
CA ASP A 597 5.88 -10.20 1.00
C ASP A 597 6.43 -9.29 -0.13
N LEU A 598 6.87 -8.09 0.21
CA LEU A 598 7.39 -7.08 -0.71
C LEU A 598 8.74 -7.43 -1.34
N LEU A 599 9.43 -8.45 -0.85
CA LEU A 599 10.80 -8.76 -1.25
C LEU A 599 11.00 -10.20 -1.76
N GLN A 600 9.95 -11.02 -1.86
CA GLN A 600 10.13 -12.45 -2.15
C GLN A 600 10.23 -12.84 -3.62
N ALA A 601 10.09 -11.94 -4.58
CA ALA A 601 9.88 -12.39 -5.95
C ALA A 601 11.01 -12.15 -6.95
N THR A 602 12.12 -11.48 -6.63
CA THR A 602 13.16 -11.29 -7.65
C THR A 602 14.57 -11.37 -7.09
N PRO A 603 15.46 -12.18 -7.70
CA PRO A 603 16.91 -12.13 -7.47
C PRO A 603 17.54 -10.90 -8.15
N VAL A 604 16.87 -9.77 -8.12
CA VAL A 604 17.41 -8.50 -8.60
C VAL A 604 18.29 -7.92 -7.50
N PRO A 605 19.53 -7.47 -7.79
CA PRO A 605 20.38 -6.86 -6.80
C PRO A 605 19.62 -5.76 -6.05
N ALA A 606 19.68 -5.77 -4.72
CA ALA A 606 18.91 -4.87 -3.85
C ALA A 606 19.09 -3.36 -4.17
N ALA A 607 20.19 -3.00 -4.85
CA ALA A 607 20.46 -1.65 -5.34
C ALA A 607 19.48 -1.16 -6.41
N TRP A 608 18.75 -2.04 -7.09
CA TRP A 608 17.84 -1.66 -8.18
C TRP A 608 16.37 -1.64 -7.77
N THR A 609 16.05 -2.07 -6.57
CA THR A 609 14.70 -2.11 -6.01
C THR A 609 14.36 -0.89 -5.16
N ILE A 610 14.94 0.28 -5.45
CA ILE A 610 14.50 1.52 -4.83
C ILE A 610 13.08 1.77 -5.34
N SER A 611 12.10 1.56 -4.47
CA SER A 611 10.70 1.78 -4.83
C SER A 611 10.45 3.26 -5.08
N ALA A 612 9.50 3.58 -5.96
CA ALA A 612 9.05 4.97 -6.15
C ALA A 612 8.63 5.62 -4.83
N PHE A 613 8.02 4.83 -3.95
CA PHE A 613 7.65 5.25 -2.60
C PHE A 613 8.86 5.70 -1.77
N SER A 614 9.97 4.95 -1.80
CA SER A 614 11.20 5.30 -1.07
C SER A 614 11.80 6.62 -1.55
N ILE A 615 11.76 6.88 -2.85
CA ILE A 615 12.26 8.13 -3.42
C ILE A 615 11.38 9.32 -3.01
N LEU A 616 10.07 9.18 -3.09
CA LEU A 616 9.14 10.21 -2.63
C LEU A 616 9.34 10.52 -1.15
N CYS A 617 9.54 9.49 -0.32
CA CYS A 617 9.85 9.64 1.09
C CYS A 617 11.18 10.36 1.32
N ALA A 618 12.23 10.05 0.56
CA ALA A 618 13.52 10.73 0.65
C ALA A 618 13.40 12.23 0.30
N ILE A 619 12.71 12.57 -0.78
CA ILE A 619 12.46 13.97 -1.19
C ILE A 619 11.66 14.70 -0.11
N ALA A 620 10.60 14.09 0.40
CA ALA A 620 9.80 14.64 1.49
C ALA A 620 10.65 14.86 2.75
N GLY A 621 11.56 13.92 3.06
CA GLY A 621 12.50 14.02 4.18
C GLY A 621 13.41 15.23 4.08
N VAL A 622 14.01 15.48 2.92
CA VAL A 622 14.83 16.69 2.67
C VAL A 622 14.00 17.95 2.88
N GLY A 623 12.74 17.98 2.39
CA GLY A 623 11.83 19.09 2.60
C GLY A 623 11.53 19.35 4.08
N VAL A 624 11.16 18.32 4.84
CA VAL A 624 10.89 18.43 6.29
C VAL A 624 12.12 18.87 7.05
N TRP A 625 13.29 18.32 6.73
CA TRP A 625 14.56 18.72 7.35
C TRP A 625 14.90 20.19 7.07
N SER A 626 14.71 20.64 5.82
CA SER A 626 14.95 22.03 5.42
C SER A 626 14.01 22.99 6.12
N LEU A 627 12.71 22.64 6.24
CA LEU A 627 11.71 23.44 6.96
C LEU A 627 12.06 23.53 8.46
N GLY A 628 12.42 22.41 9.07
CA GLY A 628 12.78 22.36 10.49
C GLY A 628 14.01 23.18 10.84
N ASN A 629 15.06 23.08 10.03
CA ASN A 629 16.34 23.76 10.26
C ASN A 629 16.38 25.18 9.68
N GLY A 630 15.72 25.43 8.53
CA GLY A 630 15.62 26.77 7.94
C GLY A 630 14.92 27.76 8.86
N TRP A 631 13.92 27.31 9.62
CA TRP A 631 13.29 28.12 10.66
C TRP A 631 14.24 28.52 11.80
N LEU A 632 15.18 27.65 12.17
CA LEU A 632 16.22 27.93 13.17
C LEU A 632 17.27 28.92 12.66
N LEU A 633 17.63 28.83 11.36
CA LEU A 633 18.64 29.69 10.75
C LEU A 633 18.13 31.12 10.52
N ARG A 634 16.85 31.30 10.22
CA ARG A 634 16.24 32.63 9.99
C ARG A 634 16.12 33.47 11.26
N ARG A 635 16.02 32.85 12.43
CA ARG A 635 16.03 33.59 13.71
C ARG A 635 17.45 33.60 14.27
N ARG A 636 18.24 34.60 13.88
CA ARG A 636 19.54 34.94 14.48
C ARG A 636 19.47 35.33 15.96
N GLU A 637 18.29 35.34 16.57
CA GLU A 637 18.06 35.60 18.00
C GLU A 637 18.01 34.30 18.78
N ILE A 638 19.18 33.75 19.03
CA ILE A 638 19.43 32.80 20.11
C ILE A 638 20.68 33.22 20.83
#